data_04e2c89bc96fa6b6ac014070005afb83
#
_entry.id   04e2c89bc96fa6b6ac014070005afb83
#
_cell.length_a   1.000
_cell.length_b   1.000
_cell.length_c   1.000
_cell.angle_alpha   90.00
_cell.angle_beta   90.00
_cell.angle_gamma   90.00
#
_symmetry.space_group_name_H-M   'P 1'
#
loop_
_entity.id
_entity.type
_entity.pdbx_description
1 polymer ?
#
loop_
_entity_poly.entity_id
_entity_poly.type
_entity_poly.pdbx_seq_one_letter_code
_entity_poly.pdbx_strand_id
1 'polypeptide(L)'
;LFRKAQEVIRLAEMPPKKAKQPKEADRKILLQWLNSQLTGKAAKALAEKLRRFEYGNVISHENLFSGKYAEAPGYTPDRRWLISEFIFNEKINRLLNYHPTRAIYGTAQSVQGDSGVHWSPKTERGNKFRRTITNPYLLPEKVGVRYSSHKRLTTGHLLTMVGNAKRVAGHMSSEAIMKAHYPAMHALMKSELDHRDTLRSRERFLRTYSFLERLLNDIYGEEHEKLLPKVVRKEIPYPGPPKRASRKRVDNLGFLGRFDQEDIRAILQGVATYKRTAFKVDEIREKSELDRRGKPAWAPYSEANLAEFENIIQQCETDWYRAGVTDYRIENRITTMKLFYDTWDMNRLYLHVKNGKFGAPKYMPLNDAEMAVITSTIKKHRKQGDRHQQIIEKCLADWQTVFRAERESAGGADETLMAPFLMELYAKIFERNPTDSELTENIEQFKLYASKLDRQKAIAKLIESLVLSTEFAYRNEFGEGEPDEHGRRMMSPRNASYALAYALTDASPDETLVQAAEKGRLNSRKDYEREIRRILGRRDLWCIIDENVQAANLNASVTHQPIRKLRFFRDFFGYPKAQDVFKDDSRFGAGRHEPAVSRLIDEADMLVEYILEKDERVFEELLTTEKFYLYHSGDNQAMKAGSDELKKVYEYFRKFDWETWEPDDVAPHKEFMLTIWEFRKVRGGDDKSLLNTLKRMMPALKRHFSAGQANGMPYMKVSMGFWHGGNVLGRTGQQMRSEQVTSYWNIDWKKWNYPPVQPAAIPNRKGILTHPAWLIAHAQNLETDPVHRGKWIREKLLAGTIPDVPITVDAVIPPDHQKTLRQRMENRTGAAYCWRCHQKMDPLGFPFEIYDDFGRFRTKESLEHPENLLKEAKRGEVNAFGASLAVYKTLPVDPRGVLKGTGDPTLDGDVEDAFDLIDRLAKSEKVRQSIIRHAFRYFLGRNETLSDSKTLIDADRAYVDNDGSFDEVIVSLLTSDSFIYRKRNSKD
;
A
#
# COMPACT_ATOMS: atom_id res chain seq x y z
N LEU A 1 -28.95 22.70 -1.71
CA LEU A 1 -30.03 22.90 -0.75
C LEU A 1 -31.18 23.67 -1.41
N PHE A 2 -30.99 24.87 -1.98
CA PHE A 2 -32.03 25.67 -2.62
C PHE A 2 -32.72 25.00 -3.81
N ARG A 3 -31.96 24.25 -4.68
CA ARG A 3 -32.57 23.47 -5.77
C ARG A 3 -33.48 22.36 -5.25
N LYS A 4 -33.03 21.61 -4.23
CA LYS A 4 -33.84 20.58 -3.58
C LYS A 4 -35.08 21.17 -2.94
N ALA A 5 -34.93 22.31 -2.23
CA ALA A 5 -36.05 23.03 -1.66
C ALA A 5 -37.06 23.50 -2.75
N GLN A 6 -36.57 24.05 -3.85
CA GLN A 6 -37.39 24.44 -4.99
C GLN A 6 -38.15 23.25 -5.59
N GLU A 7 -37.48 22.11 -5.75
CA GLU A 7 -38.05 20.90 -6.36
C GLU A 7 -39.17 20.31 -5.47
N VAL A 8 -38.90 20.13 -4.18
CA VAL A 8 -39.87 19.56 -3.25
C VAL A 8 -41.07 20.48 -3.00
N ILE A 9 -40.89 21.81 -3.05
CA ILE A 9 -41.98 22.77 -2.95
C ILE A 9 -42.80 22.80 -4.25
N ARG A 10 -42.14 22.72 -5.41
CA ARG A 10 -42.79 22.67 -6.73
C ARG A 10 -43.62 21.40 -6.90
N LEU A 11 -43.13 20.27 -6.38
CA LEU A 11 -43.80 18.98 -6.43
C LEU A 11 -44.84 18.79 -5.31
N ALA A 12 -45.04 19.82 -4.46
CA ALA A 12 -45.93 19.76 -3.29
C ALA A 12 -45.60 18.62 -2.29
N GLU A 13 -44.32 18.25 -2.19
CA GLU A 13 -43.84 17.25 -1.25
C GLU A 13 -43.54 17.84 0.13
N MET A 14 -43.28 19.15 0.19
CA MET A 14 -43.09 19.91 1.42
C MET A 14 -44.06 21.09 1.49
N PRO A 15 -44.68 21.33 2.64
CA PRO A 15 -44.71 20.49 3.85
C PRO A 15 -45.32 19.10 3.61
N PRO A 16 -45.05 18.09 4.46
CA PRO A 16 -45.67 16.77 4.34
C PRO A 16 -47.21 16.86 4.29
N LYS A 17 -47.86 15.96 3.56
CA LYS A 17 -49.33 16.01 3.32
C LYS A 17 -50.19 16.15 4.58
N LYS A 18 -49.71 15.67 5.73
CA LYS A 18 -50.38 15.76 7.02
C LYS A 18 -50.17 17.11 7.76
N ALA A 19 -49.25 17.95 7.28
CA ALA A 19 -48.98 19.26 7.87
C ALA A 19 -49.83 20.34 7.19
N LYS A 20 -50.00 21.50 7.87
CA LYS A 20 -50.72 22.65 7.32
C LYS A 20 -50.05 23.07 6.01
N GLN A 21 -50.81 23.03 4.92
CA GLN A 21 -50.28 23.39 3.60
C GLN A 21 -50.30 24.91 3.42
N PRO A 22 -49.26 25.49 2.83
CA PRO A 22 -49.22 26.90 2.48
C PRO A 22 -50.28 27.20 1.40
N LYS A 23 -50.79 28.43 1.40
CA LYS A 23 -51.65 28.89 0.31
C LYS A 23 -50.86 28.90 -1.00
N GLU A 24 -51.52 28.72 -2.12
CA GLU A 24 -50.86 28.69 -3.44
C GLU A 24 -50.07 29.99 -3.76
N ALA A 25 -50.59 31.15 -3.31
CA ALA A 25 -49.88 32.41 -3.41
C ALA A 25 -48.56 32.41 -2.64
N ASP A 26 -48.52 31.87 -1.41
CA ASP A 26 -47.31 31.79 -0.57
C ASP A 26 -46.29 30.83 -1.19
N ARG A 27 -46.74 29.73 -1.76
CA ARG A 27 -45.92 28.77 -2.47
C ARG A 27 -45.27 29.38 -3.71
N LYS A 28 -46.04 30.18 -4.44
CA LYS A 28 -45.54 30.92 -5.62
C LYS A 28 -44.51 31.96 -5.26
N ILE A 29 -44.70 32.71 -4.18
CA ILE A 29 -43.72 33.68 -3.65
C ILE A 29 -42.43 32.96 -3.24
N LEU A 30 -42.52 31.85 -2.52
CA LEU A 30 -41.35 31.09 -2.10
C LEU A 30 -40.56 30.48 -3.28
N LEU A 31 -41.28 30.01 -4.30
CA LEU A 31 -40.67 29.51 -5.53
C LEU A 31 -39.97 30.63 -6.32
N GLN A 32 -40.57 31.83 -6.38
CA GLN A 32 -39.97 33.01 -6.99
C GLN A 32 -38.68 33.44 -6.25
N TRP A 33 -38.74 33.46 -4.89
CA TRP A 33 -37.55 33.75 -4.09
C TRP A 33 -36.43 32.70 -4.27
N LEU A 34 -36.77 31.41 -4.25
CA LEU A 34 -35.79 30.34 -4.53
C LEU A 34 -35.21 30.46 -5.93
N ASN A 35 -36.03 30.81 -6.92
CA ASN A 35 -35.53 31.09 -8.27
C ASN A 35 -34.54 32.26 -8.30
N SER A 36 -34.85 33.35 -7.59
CA SER A 36 -33.92 34.50 -7.52
C SER A 36 -32.58 34.12 -6.86
N GLN A 37 -32.60 33.26 -5.85
CA GLN A 37 -31.36 32.75 -5.21
C GLN A 37 -30.59 31.83 -6.14
N LEU A 38 -31.25 31.07 -6.98
CA LEU A 38 -30.65 30.14 -7.94
C LEU A 38 -30.14 30.83 -9.21
N THR A 39 -30.66 31.98 -9.58
CA THR A 39 -30.25 32.74 -10.78
C THR A 39 -29.22 33.83 -10.51
N GLY A 40 -28.98 34.21 -9.23
CA GLY A 40 -28.02 35.23 -8.83
C GLY A 40 -26.60 34.69 -8.54
N LYS A 41 -25.95 35.22 -7.50
CA LYS A 41 -24.61 34.81 -7.05
C LYS A 41 -24.53 33.31 -6.74
N ALA A 42 -25.60 32.70 -6.23
CA ALA A 42 -25.67 31.28 -5.94
C ALA A 42 -25.64 30.44 -7.21
N ALA A 43 -26.21 30.90 -8.32
CA ALA A 43 -26.14 30.21 -9.60
C ALA A 43 -24.71 30.21 -10.19
N LYS A 44 -23.97 31.33 -10.01
CA LYS A 44 -22.56 31.41 -10.39
C LYS A 44 -21.71 30.44 -9.54
N ALA A 45 -21.91 30.44 -8.22
CA ALA A 45 -21.22 29.53 -7.31
C ALA A 45 -21.55 28.05 -7.61
N LEU A 46 -22.80 27.74 -7.96
CA LEU A 46 -23.21 26.41 -8.37
C LEU A 46 -22.62 26.02 -9.72
N ALA A 47 -22.61 26.94 -10.72
CA ALA A 47 -21.96 26.70 -12.01
C ALA A 47 -20.45 26.47 -11.85
N GLU A 48 -19.81 27.21 -10.95
CA GLU A 48 -18.39 27.02 -10.61
C GLU A 48 -18.15 25.69 -9.87
N LYS A 49 -19.06 25.29 -8.99
CA LYS A 49 -19.04 23.99 -8.33
C LYS A 49 -19.24 22.85 -9.33
N LEU A 50 -20.16 22.98 -10.28
CA LEU A 50 -20.42 21.99 -11.33
C LEU A 50 -19.27 21.87 -12.35
N ARG A 51 -18.35 22.83 -12.41
CA ARG A 51 -17.12 22.76 -13.19
C ARG A 51 -16.03 21.91 -12.51
N ARG A 52 -16.23 21.47 -11.28
CA ARG A 52 -15.30 20.59 -10.60
C ARG A 52 -15.41 19.17 -11.15
N PHE A 53 -14.32 18.46 -11.19
CA PHE A 53 -14.23 17.07 -11.64
C PHE A 53 -15.22 16.13 -10.94
N GLU A 54 -15.50 16.42 -9.66
CA GLU A 54 -16.38 15.65 -8.78
C GLU A 54 -17.84 15.57 -9.25
N TYR A 55 -18.27 16.50 -10.11
CA TYR A 55 -19.65 16.61 -10.53
C TYR A 55 -19.93 16.12 -11.97
N GLY A 56 -18.94 15.49 -12.61
CA GLY A 56 -19.13 14.77 -13.87
C GLY A 56 -19.38 15.64 -15.11
N ASN A 57 -20.09 15.08 -16.05
CA ASN A 57 -20.34 15.65 -17.38
C ASN A 57 -21.28 16.86 -17.35
N VAL A 58 -20.73 18.04 -17.28
CA VAL A 58 -21.53 19.29 -17.37
C VAL A 58 -21.78 19.67 -18.82
N ILE A 59 -20.86 19.30 -19.75
CA ILE A 59 -20.92 19.64 -21.17
C ILE A 59 -21.56 18.48 -21.94
N SER A 60 -22.51 18.80 -22.84
CA SER A 60 -23.14 17.81 -23.71
C SER A 60 -22.08 17.05 -24.50
N HIS A 61 -22.24 15.72 -24.55
CA HIS A 61 -21.38 14.84 -25.30
C HIS A 61 -21.40 15.21 -26.81
N GLU A 62 -22.58 15.45 -27.34
CA GLU A 62 -22.79 15.78 -28.73
C GLU A 62 -22.08 17.10 -29.10
N ASN A 63 -22.09 18.09 -28.23
CA ASN A 63 -21.35 19.34 -28.48
C ASN A 63 -19.81 19.15 -28.56
N LEU A 64 -19.28 18.17 -27.87
CA LEU A 64 -17.83 17.89 -27.89
C LEU A 64 -17.37 17.15 -29.17
N PHE A 65 -18.24 16.31 -29.73
CA PHE A 65 -17.88 15.46 -30.88
C PHE A 65 -18.53 15.90 -32.21
N SER A 66 -19.44 16.88 -32.20
CA SER A 66 -20.13 17.37 -33.42
C SER A 66 -19.26 18.11 -34.40
N GLY A 67 -18.02 18.45 -34.06
CA GLY A 67 -17.18 19.32 -34.87
C GLY A 67 -17.48 20.81 -34.76
N LYS A 68 -18.64 21.19 -34.19
CA LYS A 68 -19.08 22.58 -34.04
C LYS A 68 -18.07 23.52 -33.35
N TYR A 69 -17.28 22.97 -32.44
CA TYR A 69 -16.31 23.71 -31.61
C TYR A 69 -14.86 23.30 -31.93
N ALA A 70 -14.63 22.59 -33.05
CA ALA A 70 -13.30 22.10 -33.41
C ALA A 70 -12.30 23.21 -33.75
N GLU A 71 -12.77 24.38 -34.18
CA GLU A 71 -11.91 25.54 -34.42
C GLU A 71 -11.55 26.33 -33.16
N ALA A 72 -12.16 26.03 -32.02
CA ALA A 72 -11.84 26.70 -30.77
C ALA A 72 -10.45 26.26 -30.28
N PRO A 73 -9.53 27.23 -29.95
CA PRO A 73 -8.18 26.89 -29.55
C PRO A 73 -8.16 26.14 -28.21
N GLY A 74 -7.61 24.94 -28.21
CA GLY A 74 -7.45 24.11 -27.00
C GLY A 74 -6.39 24.69 -26.07
N TYR A 75 -6.62 24.62 -24.80
CA TYR A 75 -5.64 25.01 -23.75
C TYR A 75 -6.05 24.46 -22.39
N THR A 76 -5.11 24.44 -21.45
CA THR A 76 -5.38 24.29 -20.03
C THR A 76 -5.08 25.63 -19.33
N PRO A 77 -5.92 26.13 -18.43
CA PRO A 77 -5.57 27.30 -17.63
C PRO A 77 -4.27 27.09 -16.86
N ASP A 78 -3.47 28.15 -16.68
CA ASP A 78 -2.35 28.13 -15.75
C ASP A 78 -2.82 27.61 -14.41
N ARG A 79 -2.10 26.63 -13.85
CA ARG A 79 -2.57 25.98 -12.64
C ARG A 79 -1.43 25.63 -11.68
N ARG A 80 -1.73 25.80 -10.41
CA ARG A 80 -1.01 25.23 -9.28
C ARG A 80 -1.99 24.30 -8.56
N TRP A 81 -1.65 23.07 -8.43
CA TRP A 81 -2.53 22.06 -7.83
C TRP A 81 -1.77 21.10 -6.94
N LEU A 82 -2.45 20.59 -5.93
CA LEU A 82 -1.86 19.62 -5.01
C LEU A 82 -1.39 18.39 -5.76
N ILE A 83 -0.26 17.83 -5.32
CA ILE A 83 0.19 16.55 -5.82
C ILE A 83 -0.82 15.45 -5.47
N SER A 84 -0.83 14.36 -6.26
CA SER A 84 -1.66 13.19 -5.96
C SER A 84 -1.07 12.40 -4.78
N GLU A 85 -1.88 11.50 -4.22
CA GLU A 85 -1.42 10.54 -3.21
C GLU A 85 -0.24 9.69 -3.69
N PHE A 86 -0.20 9.37 -4.98
CA PHE A 86 0.88 8.59 -5.59
C PHE A 86 2.18 9.40 -5.71
N ILE A 87 2.08 10.64 -6.21
CA ILE A 87 3.22 11.55 -6.27
C ILE A 87 3.79 11.81 -4.86
N PHE A 88 2.91 11.96 -3.86
CA PHE A 88 3.33 12.12 -2.47
C PHE A 88 4.13 10.90 -1.99
N ASN A 89 3.63 9.69 -2.23
CA ASN A 89 4.32 8.46 -1.84
C ASN A 89 5.69 8.34 -2.54
N GLU A 90 5.77 8.69 -3.82
CA GLU A 90 7.03 8.69 -4.57
C GLU A 90 8.04 9.68 -3.97
N LYS A 91 7.63 10.94 -3.75
CA LYS A 91 8.49 11.95 -3.13
C LYS A 91 8.98 11.53 -1.75
N ILE A 92 8.10 10.99 -0.92
CA ILE A 92 8.48 10.49 0.41
C ILE A 92 9.45 9.31 0.29
N ASN A 93 9.20 8.34 -0.57
CA ASN A 93 10.10 7.20 -0.79
C ASN A 93 11.50 7.67 -1.22
N ARG A 94 11.59 8.67 -2.07
CA ARG A 94 12.88 9.27 -2.47
C ARG A 94 13.61 9.93 -1.29
N LEU A 95 12.89 10.71 -0.46
CA LEU A 95 13.48 11.33 0.73
C LEU A 95 13.97 10.33 1.75
N LEU A 96 13.29 9.18 1.82
CA LEU A 96 13.64 8.09 2.71
C LEU A 96 14.65 7.12 2.10
N ASN A 97 15.10 7.39 0.87
CA ASN A 97 16.05 6.56 0.10
C ASN A 97 15.57 5.11 -0.11
N TYR A 98 14.27 4.93 -0.41
CA TYR A 98 13.75 3.63 -0.79
C TYR A 98 13.87 3.40 -2.28
N HIS A 99 14.45 2.25 -2.61
CA HIS A 99 14.47 1.80 -3.99
C HIS A 99 13.07 1.27 -4.39
N PRO A 100 12.51 1.60 -5.57
CA PRO A 100 11.18 1.16 -6.01
C PRO A 100 10.97 -0.36 -5.93
N THR A 101 11.99 -1.16 -6.23
CA THR A 101 11.93 -2.64 -6.15
C THR A 101 12.06 -3.20 -4.72
N ARG A 102 12.42 -2.37 -3.76
CA ARG A 102 12.50 -2.68 -2.34
C ARG A 102 11.72 -1.68 -1.53
N ALA A 103 10.94 -0.87 -2.22
CA ALA A 103 10.10 0.10 -1.59
C ALA A 103 9.30 -0.65 -0.55
N ILE A 104 9.42 -0.18 0.64
CA ILE A 104 8.65 -0.70 1.71
C ILE A 104 7.36 0.02 1.61
N TYR A 105 6.54 -0.72 1.16
CA TYR A 105 5.18 -0.46 1.12
C TYR A 105 4.69 -0.81 2.49
N GLY A 106 4.51 0.19 3.27
CA GLY A 106 3.81 0.01 4.49
C GLY A 106 2.44 -0.49 4.13
N THR A 107 2.05 -1.56 4.74
CA THR A 107 0.64 -1.90 4.83
C THR A 107 -0.08 -0.64 5.26
N ALA A 108 -0.98 -0.13 4.44
CA ALA A 108 -1.92 0.85 4.88
C ALA A 108 -2.74 0.16 5.97
N GLN A 109 -2.47 0.49 7.20
CA GLN A 109 -3.37 0.10 8.28
C GLN A 109 -4.33 1.26 8.48
N SER A 110 -5.58 1.04 8.18
CA SER A 110 -6.64 1.83 8.74
C SER A 110 -6.69 1.53 10.24
N VAL A 111 -6.27 2.47 11.00
CA VAL A 111 -6.74 2.57 12.35
C VAL A 111 -7.88 3.55 12.29
N GLN A 112 -9.12 3.04 12.32
CA GLN A 112 -10.36 3.82 12.49
C GLN A 112 -10.28 5.26 11.92
N GLY A 113 -10.28 5.39 10.60
CA GLY A 113 -10.36 6.68 9.92
C GLY A 113 -9.03 7.33 9.50
N ASP A 114 -7.89 6.79 9.89
CA ASP A 114 -6.59 7.24 9.40
C ASP A 114 -6.02 6.25 8.37
N SER A 115 -6.09 6.65 7.12
CA SER A 115 -5.35 5.98 6.05
C SER A 115 -3.88 6.42 6.14
N GLY A 116 -3.04 5.61 6.77
CA GLY A 116 -1.62 5.85 6.86
C GLY A 116 -0.82 4.83 6.06
N VAL A 117 0.18 5.30 5.35
CA VAL A 117 1.21 4.40 4.82
C VAL A 117 2.15 4.07 5.97
N HIS A 118 2.13 2.83 6.43
CA HIS A 118 3.08 2.35 7.42
C HIS A 118 4.37 1.99 6.72
N TRP A 119 5.38 2.73 7.07
CA TRP A 119 6.69 2.62 6.49
C TRP A 119 7.66 1.96 7.47
N SER A 120 8.35 0.92 7.02
CA SER A 120 9.26 0.14 7.83
C SER A 120 10.60 -0.04 7.12
N PRO A 121 11.63 0.77 7.42
CA PRO A 121 12.95 0.52 6.88
C PRO A 121 13.47 -0.83 7.40
N LYS A 122 14.01 -1.64 6.50
CA LYS A 122 14.92 -2.70 6.92
C LYS A 122 16.22 -2.02 7.36
N THR A 123 16.55 -2.08 8.64
CA THR A 123 17.89 -1.79 9.07
C THR A 123 18.83 -2.88 8.54
N GLU A 124 20.12 -2.59 8.41
CA GLU A 124 21.15 -3.56 7.98
C GLU A 124 21.15 -4.86 8.82
N ARG A 125 20.51 -4.83 10.00
CA ARG A 125 20.34 -5.98 10.92
C ARG A 125 18.97 -6.65 10.84
N GLY A 126 18.14 -6.31 9.87
CA GLY A 126 16.82 -6.94 9.71
C GLY A 126 15.73 -6.42 10.64
N ASN A 127 16.00 -5.44 11.48
CA ASN A 127 15.03 -4.85 12.40
C ASN A 127 14.05 -3.95 11.63
N LYS A 128 12.77 -4.17 11.86
CA LYS A 128 11.70 -3.42 11.17
C LYS A 128 11.30 -2.21 12.02
N PHE A 129 11.68 -1.03 11.60
CA PHE A 129 11.14 0.22 12.15
C PHE A 129 9.79 0.53 11.53
N ARG A 130 8.77 0.62 12.34
CA ARG A 130 7.48 1.12 11.88
C ARG A 130 7.37 2.60 12.23
N ARG A 131 7.61 3.46 11.25
CA ARG A 131 7.25 4.88 11.33
C ARG A 131 6.03 5.09 10.47
N THR A 132 5.00 5.70 10.99
CA THR A 132 3.79 6.00 10.24
C THR A 132 3.96 7.32 9.50
N ILE A 133 3.99 7.28 8.18
CA ILE A 133 3.79 8.43 7.32
C ILE A 133 2.35 8.36 6.83
N THR A 134 1.56 9.34 7.16
CA THR A 134 0.16 9.41 6.73
C THR A 134 0.08 10.18 5.41
N ASN A 135 -0.54 9.59 4.40
CA ASN A 135 -0.75 10.28 3.13
C ASN A 135 -1.91 11.28 3.28
N PRO A 136 -1.65 12.60 3.20
CA PRO A 136 -2.70 13.62 3.40
C PRO A 136 -3.61 13.79 2.18
N TYR A 137 -3.27 13.20 1.04
CA TYR A 137 -3.92 13.43 -0.26
C TYR A 137 -4.85 12.30 -0.67
N LEU A 138 -5.09 11.31 0.19
CA LEU A 138 -6.05 10.27 -0.09
C LEU A 138 -7.44 10.86 -0.30
N LEU A 139 -7.98 10.63 -1.48
CA LEU A 139 -9.32 11.08 -1.83
C LEU A 139 -10.36 10.13 -1.23
N PRO A 140 -11.53 10.64 -0.83
CA PRO A 140 -12.65 9.78 -0.49
C PRO A 140 -13.01 8.87 -1.65
N GLU A 141 -13.24 7.60 -1.37
CA GLU A 141 -13.49 6.55 -2.37
C GLU A 141 -14.69 6.77 -3.28
N LYS A 142 -15.60 7.65 -2.90
CA LYS A 142 -16.83 7.93 -3.62
C LYS A 142 -16.66 8.63 -4.97
N VAL A 143 -15.46 9.04 -5.33
CA VAL A 143 -15.24 9.89 -6.51
C VAL A 143 -15.04 9.11 -7.81
N GLY A 144 -14.97 7.78 -7.79
CA GLY A 144 -14.75 6.98 -9.00
C GLY A 144 -13.34 7.13 -9.55
N VAL A 145 -13.19 7.23 -10.88
CA VAL A 145 -11.88 7.50 -11.51
C VAL A 145 -11.28 8.77 -10.94
N ARG A 146 -10.11 8.65 -10.32
CA ARG A 146 -9.46 9.75 -9.59
C ARG A 146 -8.76 10.69 -10.56
N TYR A 147 -9.43 11.68 -11.04
CA TYR A 147 -8.85 12.79 -11.80
C TYR A 147 -9.05 14.16 -11.13
N SER A 148 -9.52 14.19 -9.91
CA SER A 148 -9.67 15.45 -9.21
C SER A 148 -8.36 15.92 -8.61
N SER A 149 -8.09 17.18 -8.78
CA SER A 149 -7.01 17.88 -8.11
C SER A 149 -7.58 18.80 -7.06
N HIS A 150 -7.14 18.65 -5.81
CA HIS A 150 -7.43 19.66 -4.80
C HIS A 150 -6.59 20.91 -5.06
N LYS A 151 -7.23 22.07 -5.12
CA LYS A 151 -6.54 23.35 -5.28
C LYS A 151 -6.08 23.94 -3.96
N ARG A 152 -6.61 23.51 -2.84
CA ARG A 152 -6.36 24.11 -1.51
C ARG A 152 -6.01 23.05 -0.47
N LEU A 153 -4.98 23.34 0.32
CA LEU A 153 -4.71 22.62 1.55
C LEU A 153 -5.81 22.90 2.57
N THR A 154 -6.30 21.85 3.21
CA THR A 154 -7.19 21.97 4.37
C THR A 154 -6.36 21.95 5.66
N THR A 155 -6.96 22.32 6.78
CA THR A 155 -6.31 22.22 8.10
C THR A 155 -5.87 20.77 8.40
N GLY A 156 -6.66 19.79 8.01
CA GLY A 156 -6.31 18.37 8.16
C GLY A 156 -5.08 17.96 7.36
N HIS A 157 -4.98 18.41 6.09
CA HIS A 157 -3.77 18.23 5.29
C HIS A 157 -2.54 18.82 5.99
N LEU A 158 -2.66 20.06 6.48
CA LEU A 158 -1.53 20.77 7.09
C LEU A 158 -1.05 20.08 8.37
N LEU A 159 -1.96 19.67 9.26
CA LEU A 159 -1.61 18.94 10.48
C LEU A 159 -0.89 17.64 10.17
N THR A 160 -1.38 16.87 9.19
CA THR A 160 -0.75 15.63 8.76
C THR A 160 0.62 15.88 8.18
N MET A 161 0.77 16.92 7.33
CA MET A 161 2.06 17.29 6.73
C MET A 161 3.08 17.70 7.78
N VAL A 162 2.71 18.46 8.82
CA VAL A 162 3.62 18.82 9.93
C VAL A 162 4.13 17.56 10.64
N GLY A 163 3.25 16.61 10.92
CA GLY A 163 3.66 15.32 11.51
C GLY A 163 4.62 14.53 10.62
N ASN A 164 4.34 14.49 9.32
CA ASN A 164 5.18 13.80 8.33
C ASN A 164 6.54 14.49 8.15
N ALA A 165 6.56 15.83 8.03
CA ALA A 165 7.80 16.60 7.90
C ALA A 165 8.75 16.35 9.07
N LYS A 166 8.25 16.32 10.30
CA LYS A 166 9.03 15.95 11.48
C LYS A 166 9.65 14.56 11.36
N ARG A 167 8.89 13.57 10.89
CA ARG A 167 9.36 12.18 10.77
C ARG A 167 10.39 12.04 9.67
N VAL A 168 10.15 12.66 8.51
CA VAL A 168 11.09 12.70 7.38
C VAL A 168 12.38 13.39 7.80
N ALA A 169 12.30 14.57 8.41
CA ALA A 169 13.45 15.32 8.87
C ALA A 169 14.28 14.54 9.90
N GLY A 170 13.61 13.91 10.89
CA GLY A 170 14.28 13.07 11.88
C GLY A 170 14.95 11.83 11.28
N HIS A 171 14.41 11.28 10.20
CA HIS A 171 15.05 10.19 9.47
C HIS A 171 16.26 10.68 8.66
N MET A 172 16.08 11.70 7.81
CA MET A 172 17.15 12.23 6.98
C MET A 172 18.35 12.72 7.81
N SER A 173 18.08 13.36 8.97
CA SER A 173 19.11 13.86 9.89
C SER A 173 19.67 12.80 10.86
N SER A 174 19.27 11.53 10.74
CA SER A 174 19.88 10.46 11.53
C SER A 174 21.29 10.12 11.01
N GLU A 175 22.21 9.81 11.92
CA GLU A 175 23.63 9.62 11.61
C GLU A 175 23.87 8.57 10.51
N ALA A 176 23.22 7.40 10.63
CA ALA A 176 23.39 6.32 9.67
C ALA A 176 22.91 6.69 8.26
N ILE A 177 21.80 7.46 8.19
CA ILE A 177 21.21 7.90 6.91
C ILE A 177 22.05 9.04 6.31
N MET A 178 22.47 10.02 7.12
CA MET A 178 23.37 11.08 6.66
C MET A 178 24.65 10.49 6.05
N LYS A 179 25.29 9.61 6.76
CA LYS A 179 26.52 8.95 6.30
C LYS A 179 26.34 8.15 5.01
N ALA A 180 25.21 7.48 4.85
CA ALA A 180 24.95 6.62 3.70
C ALA A 180 24.47 7.37 2.46
N HIS A 181 23.70 8.47 2.64
CA HIS A 181 22.93 9.06 1.56
C HIS A 181 23.03 10.58 1.41
N TYR A 182 23.62 11.28 2.41
CA TYR A 182 23.70 12.75 2.44
C TYR A 182 25.13 13.22 2.82
N PRO A 183 26.11 13.05 1.92
CA PRO A 183 27.51 13.34 2.21
C PRO A 183 27.78 14.80 2.61
N ALA A 184 27.11 15.77 2.00
CA ALA A 184 27.29 17.18 2.37
C ALA A 184 26.69 17.47 3.78
N MET A 185 25.51 16.92 4.09
CA MET A 185 24.92 17.00 5.42
C MET A 185 25.82 16.29 6.47
N HIS A 186 26.37 15.14 6.13
CA HIS A 186 27.31 14.43 7.00
C HIS A 186 28.59 15.22 7.24
N ALA A 187 29.14 15.87 6.20
CA ALA A 187 30.31 16.72 6.33
C ALA A 187 30.04 17.91 7.27
N LEU A 188 28.89 18.56 7.14
CA LEU A 188 28.46 19.65 8.02
C LEU A 188 28.33 19.18 9.48
N MET A 189 27.93 17.92 9.70
CA MET A 189 27.75 17.36 11.03
C MET A 189 29.01 16.68 11.59
N LYS A 190 30.06 16.50 10.79
CA LYS A 190 31.20 15.63 11.11
C LYS A 190 31.82 15.97 12.46
N SER A 191 32.11 17.24 12.72
CA SER A 191 32.70 17.67 13.99
C SER A 191 31.82 17.28 15.20
N GLU A 192 30.50 17.51 15.14
CA GLU A 192 29.58 17.11 16.22
C GLU A 192 29.43 15.59 16.36
N LEU A 193 29.43 14.87 15.25
CA LEU A 193 29.39 13.40 15.28
C LEU A 193 30.66 12.83 15.92
N ASP A 194 31.82 13.34 15.53
CA ASP A 194 33.11 12.93 16.08
C ASP A 194 33.18 13.23 17.59
N HIS A 195 32.74 14.43 18.00
CA HIS A 195 32.63 14.77 19.44
C HIS A 195 31.65 13.87 20.19
N ARG A 196 30.49 13.61 19.60
CA ARG A 196 29.49 12.71 20.19
C ARG A 196 30.01 11.28 20.31
N ASP A 197 30.73 10.79 19.31
CA ASP A 197 31.32 9.46 19.37
C ASP A 197 32.45 9.38 20.38
N THR A 198 33.25 10.45 20.49
CA THR A 198 34.26 10.57 21.54
C THR A 198 33.60 10.57 22.93
N LEU A 199 32.55 11.37 23.13
CA LEU A 199 31.79 11.38 24.38
C LEU A 199 31.18 10.02 24.71
N ARG A 200 30.58 9.37 23.73
CA ARG A 200 30.02 8.01 23.89
C ARG A 200 31.11 6.99 24.22
N SER A 201 32.26 7.09 23.56
CA SER A 201 33.39 6.22 23.83
C SER A 201 33.91 6.41 25.26
N ARG A 202 34.06 7.66 25.69
CA ARG A 202 34.46 8.00 27.08
C ARG A 202 33.41 7.54 28.09
N GLU A 203 32.13 7.71 27.81
CA GLU A 203 31.06 7.21 28.68
C GLU A 203 31.10 5.68 28.80
N ARG A 204 31.21 4.99 27.67
CA ARG A 204 31.31 3.51 27.68
C ARG A 204 32.54 3.05 28.48
N PHE A 205 33.66 3.70 28.25
CA PHE A 205 34.88 3.40 29.00
C PHE A 205 34.71 3.68 30.48
N LEU A 206 34.20 4.85 30.87
CA LEU A 206 33.97 5.23 32.25
C LEU A 206 33.12 4.21 33.00
N ARG A 207 32.02 3.75 32.34
CA ARG A 207 31.15 2.72 32.93
C ARG A 207 31.85 1.38 33.07
N THR A 208 32.69 1.00 32.07
CA THR A 208 33.49 -0.21 32.10
C THR A 208 34.59 -0.15 33.14
N TYR A 209 35.32 0.95 33.20
CA TYR A 209 36.35 1.19 34.18
C TYR A 209 35.81 1.09 35.61
N SER A 210 34.71 1.70 35.86
CA SER A 210 34.03 1.67 37.14
C SER A 210 33.58 0.27 37.52
N PHE A 211 33.14 -0.53 36.57
CA PHE A 211 32.78 -1.92 36.79
C PHE A 211 34.01 -2.75 37.15
N LEU A 212 35.10 -2.61 36.36
CA LEU A 212 36.35 -3.31 36.59
C LEU A 212 37.01 -2.93 37.92
N GLU A 213 36.97 -1.64 38.24
CA GLU A 213 37.53 -1.14 39.52
C GLU A 213 36.86 -1.82 40.72
N ARG A 214 35.51 -1.88 40.70
CA ARG A 214 34.76 -2.56 41.78
C ARG A 214 35.07 -4.04 41.85
N LEU A 215 35.07 -4.70 40.69
CA LEU A 215 35.33 -6.12 40.63
C LEU A 215 36.73 -6.47 41.12
N LEU A 216 37.74 -5.70 40.69
CA LEU A 216 39.10 -5.92 41.09
C LEU A 216 39.27 -5.60 42.58
N ASN A 217 38.62 -4.56 43.12
CA ASN A 217 38.63 -4.24 44.54
C ASN A 217 38.01 -5.35 45.37
N ASP A 218 36.88 -5.92 44.90
CA ASP A 218 36.24 -7.04 45.60
C ASP A 218 37.06 -8.34 45.58
N ILE A 219 37.90 -8.52 44.51
CA ILE A 219 38.76 -9.70 44.36
C ILE A 219 40.11 -9.53 45.11
N TYR A 220 40.75 -8.38 44.91
CA TYR A 220 42.14 -8.15 45.24
C TYR A 220 42.33 -7.06 46.34
N GLY A 221 41.28 -6.42 46.84
CA GLY A 221 41.36 -5.35 47.82
C GLY A 221 42.22 -4.18 47.33
N GLU A 222 43.12 -3.69 48.18
CA GLU A 222 43.94 -2.52 47.85
C GLU A 222 44.89 -2.69 46.64
N GLU A 223 45.20 -3.92 46.23
CA GLU A 223 46.04 -4.17 45.05
C GLU A 223 45.31 -3.87 43.71
N HIS A 224 44.00 -3.67 43.76
CA HIS A 224 43.19 -3.40 42.57
C HIS A 224 43.68 -2.18 41.77
N GLU A 225 44.16 -1.15 42.42
CA GLU A 225 44.66 0.06 41.74
C GLU A 225 45.85 -0.20 40.82
N LYS A 226 46.69 -1.18 41.16
CA LYS A 226 47.85 -1.62 40.31
C LYS A 226 47.44 -2.52 39.15
N LEU A 227 46.37 -3.29 39.36
CA LEU A 227 45.90 -4.27 38.39
C LEU A 227 44.93 -3.65 37.35
N LEU A 228 44.14 -2.67 37.75
CA LEU A 228 43.12 -2.05 36.98
C LEU A 228 43.66 -1.51 35.61
N PRO A 229 44.74 -0.73 35.56
CA PRO A 229 45.28 -0.27 34.27
C PRO A 229 45.71 -1.41 33.37
N LYS A 230 46.34 -2.46 33.91
CA LYS A 230 46.81 -3.62 33.18
C LYS A 230 45.67 -4.44 32.60
N VAL A 231 44.58 -4.63 33.31
CA VAL A 231 43.36 -5.30 32.82
C VAL A 231 42.70 -4.45 31.74
N VAL A 232 42.58 -3.14 31.97
CA VAL A 232 42.02 -2.20 31.01
C VAL A 232 42.82 -2.19 29.71
N ARG A 233 44.14 -2.21 29.76
CA ARG A 233 45.02 -2.28 28.56
C ARG A 233 45.13 -3.69 27.96
N LYS A 234 44.48 -4.68 28.54
CA LYS A 234 44.58 -6.09 28.12
C LYS A 234 45.97 -6.68 28.28
N GLU A 235 46.82 -6.07 29.04
CA GLU A 235 48.15 -6.58 29.35
C GLU A 235 48.10 -7.88 30.18
N ILE A 236 47.08 -7.98 31.02
CA ILE A 236 46.78 -9.19 31.79
C ILE A 236 45.32 -9.63 31.50
N PRO A 237 45.04 -10.94 31.54
CA PRO A 237 43.69 -11.41 31.38
C PRO A 237 42.80 -10.91 32.48
N TYR A 238 41.51 -10.69 32.13
CA TYR A 238 40.48 -10.35 33.11
C TYR A 238 40.45 -11.45 34.22
N PRO A 239 40.64 -11.13 35.48
CA PRO A 239 40.53 -12.09 36.55
C PRO A 239 39.10 -12.60 36.70
N GLY A 240 38.92 -13.88 36.71
CA GLY A 240 37.58 -14.46 36.96
C GLY A 240 37.12 -14.14 38.39
N PRO A 241 35.86 -14.43 38.70
CA PRO A 241 35.31 -14.23 40.04
C PRO A 241 36.03 -15.11 41.08
N PRO A 242 36.12 -14.67 42.33
CA PRO A 242 36.65 -15.51 43.39
C PRO A 242 35.84 -16.80 43.51
N LYS A 243 36.54 -17.91 43.73
CA LYS A 243 35.93 -19.26 43.80
C LYS A 243 34.75 -19.41 44.77
N ARG A 244 34.53 -18.45 45.67
CA ARG A 244 33.48 -18.46 46.68
C ARG A 244 32.59 -17.18 46.72
N ALA A 245 32.45 -16.45 45.62
CA ALA A 245 31.53 -15.33 45.59
C ALA A 245 30.09 -15.79 45.84
N SER A 246 29.47 -15.33 46.91
CA SER A 246 28.06 -15.61 47.17
C SER A 246 27.19 -14.92 46.13
N ARG A 247 26.02 -15.48 45.82
CA ARG A 247 25.00 -14.90 44.94
C ARG A 247 24.75 -13.40 45.17
N LYS A 248 24.68 -13.00 46.46
CA LYS A 248 24.51 -11.61 46.90
C LYS A 248 25.65 -10.68 46.48
N ARG A 249 26.90 -11.15 46.47
CA ARG A 249 28.07 -10.35 46.07
C ARG A 249 28.13 -10.10 44.55
N VAL A 250 27.68 -11.03 43.76
CA VAL A 250 27.66 -10.92 42.32
C VAL A 250 26.60 -9.93 41.85
N ASP A 251 25.44 -9.90 42.50
CA ASP A 251 24.40 -8.89 42.26
C ASP A 251 24.90 -7.47 42.62
N ASN A 252 25.84 -7.36 43.57
CA ASN A 252 26.42 -6.08 44.01
C ASN A 252 27.68 -5.67 43.19
N LEU A 253 28.22 -6.52 42.35
CA LEU A 253 29.46 -6.27 41.61
C LEU A 253 29.36 -5.25 40.46
N GLY A 254 28.41 -4.34 40.53
CA GLY A 254 28.36 -3.22 39.58
C GLY A 254 28.10 -3.62 38.12
N PHE A 255 27.70 -4.87 37.88
CA PHE A 255 27.24 -5.30 36.55
C PHE A 255 26.11 -4.40 36.06
N LEU A 256 25.16 -4.12 36.97
CA LEU A 256 24.06 -3.20 36.69
C LEU A 256 24.48 -1.72 36.83
N GLY A 257 25.67 -1.42 37.31
CA GLY A 257 26.21 -0.03 37.38
C GLY A 257 26.55 0.59 36.02
N ARG A 258 26.46 -0.16 34.93
CA ARG A 258 26.54 0.33 33.55
C ARG A 258 25.27 1.00 33.07
N PHE A 259 24.17 0.68 33.71
CA PHE A 259 22.85 1.12 33.35
C PHE A 259 22.31 2.07 34.37
N ASP A 260 21.55 3.04 33.96
CA ASP A 260 20.74 3.81 34.91
C ASP A 260 19.57 2.98 35.43
N GLN A 261 18.83 3.52 36.38
CA GLN A 261 17.71 2.80 36.98
C GLN A 261 16.60 2.49 35.97
N GLU A 262 16.44 3.31 34.95
CA GLU A 262 15.44 3.09 33.90
C GLU A 262 15.83 1.91 32.99
N ASP A 263 17.11 1.84 32.56
CA ASP A 263 17.62 0.71 31.81
C ASP A 263 17.50 -0.60 32.60
N ILE A 264 17.85 -0.59 33.89
CA ILE A 264 17.73 -1.76 34.75
C ILE A 264 16.28 -2.22 34.86
N ARG A 265 15.34 -1.31 35.05
CA ARG A 265 13.91 -1.65 35.13
C ARG A 265 13.41 -2.24 33.79
N ALA A 266 13.77 -1.62 32.68
CA ALA A 266 13.37 -2.08 31.35
C ALA A 266 13.90 -3.48 31.04
N ILE A 267 15.17 -3.75 31.37
CA ILE A 267 15.78 -5.07 31.19
C ILE A 267 15.09 -6.12 32.07
N LEU A 268 14.88 -5.81 33.37
CA LEU A 268 14.22 -6.72 34.29
C LEU A 268 12.76 -6.98 33.87
N GLN A 269 12.07 -5.98 33.35
CA GLN A 269 10.70 -6.13 32.86
C GLN A 269 10.65 -7.01 31.64
N GLY A 270 11.59 -6.86 30.67
CA GLY A 270 11.72 -7.73 29.51
C GLY A 270 11.99 -9.19 29.93
N VAL A 271 12.93 -9.41 30.82
CA VAL A 271 13.24 -10.74 31.36
C VAL A 271 12.04 -11.34 32.12
N ALA A 272 11.33 -10.52 32.91
CA ALA A 272 10.14 -10.96 33.62
C ALA A 272 8.96 -11.30 32.67
N THR A 273 8.85 -10.58 31.55
CA THR A 273 7.85 -10.87 30.49
C THR A 273 8.15 -12.21 29.84
N TYR A 274 9.39 -12.42 29.44
CA TYR A 274 9.84 -13.70 28.90
C TYR A 274 9.53 -14.86 29.85
N LYS A 275 9.88 -14.75 31.13
CA LYS A 275 9.62 -15.77 32.13
C LYS A 275 8.13 -16.10 32.27
N ARG A 276 7.27 -15.10 32.26
CA ARG A 276 5.82 -15.30 32.35
C ARG A 276 5.23 -15.98 31.12
N THR A 277 5.80 -15.70 29.94
CA THR A 277 5.30 -16.21 28.66
C THR A 277 5.82 -17.62 28.39
N ALA A 278 7.12 -17.86 28.57
CA ALA A 278 7.75 -19.16 28.33
C ALA A 278 7.44 -20.20 29.41
N PHE A 279 7.24 -19.76 30.65
CA PHE A 279 6.95 -20.62 31.80
C PHE A 279 5.63 -20.19 32.39
N LYS A 280 4.55 -20.89 32.07
CA LYS A 280 3.30 -20.74 32.80
C LYS A 280 3.59 -20.92 34.27
N VAL A 281 3.42 -19.85 35.04
CA VAL A 281 3.85 -19.77 36.45
C VAL A 281 3.33 -20.93 37.33
N ASP A 282 2.18 -21.48 36.95
CA ASP A 282 1.55 -22.59 37.66
C ASP A 282 2.22 -23.95 37.37
N GLU A 283 2.76 -24.17 36.16
CA GLU A 283 3.53 -25.38 35.83
C GLU A 283 4.91 -25.43 36.53
N ILE A 284 5.48 -24.27 36.86
CA ILE A 284 6.75 -24.16 37.57
C ILE A 284 6.61 -24.59 39.04
N ARG A 285 5.45 -24.39 39.65
CA ARG A 285 5.18 -24.81 41.01
C ARG A 285 5.03 -26.32 41.16
N GLU A 286 4.57 -27.01 40.12
CA GLU A 286 4.36 -28.47 40.18
C GLU A 286 5.59 -29.28 39.76
N LYS A 287 6.55 -28.72 39.03
CA LYS A 287 7.78 -29.41 38.60
C LYS A 287 9.04 -28.83 39.22
N SER A 288 9.13 -28.78 40.52
CA SER A 288 10.32 -28.37 41.24
C SER A 288 11.40 -29.46 41.33
N GLU A 289 11.77 -30.05 40.20
CA GLU A 289 13.02 -30.78 40.15
C GLU A 289 14.17 -29.81 39.88
N LEU A 290 14.97 -29.59 40.90
CA LEU A 290 16.23 -28.90 40.80
C LEU A 290 17.23 -29.86 40.13
N ASP A 291 17.99 -29.34 39.15
CA ASP A 291 19.12 -30.11 38.61
C ASP A 291 20.15 -30.37 39.72
N ARG A 292 21.10 -31.27 39.44
CA ARG A 292 22.18 -31.65 40.41
C ARG A 292 23.00 -30.44 40.91
N ARG A 293 22.72 -29.22 40.44
CA ARG A 293 23.39 -27.98 40.81
C ARG A 293 22.45 -27.01 41.53
N GLY A 294 21.24 -27.43 41.92
CA GLY A 294 20.28 -26.61 42.62
C GLY A 294 19.58 -25.58 41.70
N LYS A 295 19.50 -25.80 40.44
CA LYS A 295 18.81 -24.95 39.46
C LYS A 295 17.48 -25.54 39.06
N PRO A 296 16.46 -24.72 38.76
CA PRO A 296 15.27 -25.20 38.10
C PRO A 296 15.63 -25.97 36.84
N ALA A 297 15.09 -27.16 36.63
CA ALA A 297 15.34 -28.03 35.50
C ALA A 297 14.90 -27.48 34.13
N TRP A 298 14.32 -26.31 34.12
CA TRP A 298 13.96 -25.57 32.94
C TRP A 298 15.14 -24.79 32.37
N ALA A 299 16.04 -25.43 31.73
CA ALA A 299 17.05 -24.72 30.95
C ALA A 299 16.39 -24.24 29.64
N PRO A 300 16.46 -22.94 29.32
CA PRO A 300 15.81 -22.38 28.13
C PRO A 300 16.61 -22.70 26.84
N TYR A 301 16.90 -23.99 26.59
CA TYR A 301 17.74 -24.41 25.49
C TYR A 301 16.99 -25.07 24.35
N SER A 302 15.64 -25.07 24.36
CA SER A 302 14.89 -25.53 23.19
C SER A 302 14.84 -24.44 22.11
N GLU A 303 14.94 -24.84 20.85
CA GLU A 303 14.81 -23.89 19.72
C GLU A 303 13.49 -23.09 19.78
N ALA A 304 12.41 -23.69 20.28
CA ALA A 304 11.13 -23.02 20.45
C ALA A 304 11.19 -21.90 21.51
N ASN A 305 11.85 -22.14 22.63
CA ASN A 305 12.01 -21.11 23.67
C ASN A 305 12.94 -19.96 23.24
N LEU A 306 13.93 -20.26 22.42
CA LEU A 306 14.80 -19.24 21.83
C LEU A 306 14.03 -18.35 20.86
N ALA A 307 13.23 -18.92 20.00
CA ALA A 307 12.39 -18.16 19.06
C ALA A 307 11.39 -17.25 19.78
N GLU A 308 10.78 -17.74 20.85
CA GLU A 308 9.86 -16.95 21.67
C GLU A 308 10.58 -15.80 22.40
N PHE A 309 11.77 -16.05 22.92
CA PHE A 309 12.60 -15.02 23.54
C PHE A 309 13.05 -13.95 22.52
N GLU A 310 13.39 -14.34 21.31
CA GLU A 310 13.72 -13.41 20.24
C GLU A 310 12.51 -12.53 19.86
N ASN A 311 11.31 -13.09 19.85
CA ASN A 311 10.07 -12.31 19.64
C ASN A 311 9.85 -11.28 20.75
N ILE A 312 10.10 -11.65 22.00
CA ILE A 312 10.00 -10.72 23.14
C ILE A 312 11.03 -9.61 23.05
N ILE A 313 12.27 -9.94 22.69
CA ILE A 313 13.30 -8.92 22.43
C ILE A 313 12.85 -7.95 21.35
N GLN A 314 12.31 -8.45 20.22
CA GLN A 314 11.81 -7.60 19.14
C GLN A 314 10.66 -6.69 19.58
N GLN A 315 9.78 -7.20 20.43
CA GLN A 315 8.68 -6.41 20.99
C GLN A 315 9.21 -5.33 21.94
N CYS A 316 10.12 -5.67 22.84
CA CYS A 316 10.75 -4.70 23.74
C CYS A 316 11.54 -3.63 22.95
N GLU A 317 12.28 -4.03 21.93
CA GLU A 317 12.98 -3.13 21.02
C GLU A 317 12.02 -2.13 20.38
N THR A 318 10.91 -2.62 19.84
CA THR A 318 9.87 -1.80 19.23
C THR A 318 9.28 -0.78 20.21
N ASP A 319 8.99 -1.21 21.44
CA ASP A 319 8.39 -0.36 22.45
C ASP A 319 9.37 0.70 22.95
N TRP A 320 10.64 0.36 23.10
CA TRP A 320 11.68 1.33 23.48
C TRP A 320 11.93 2.36 22.38
N TYR A 321 11.89 1.96 21.12
CA TYR A 321 11.95 2.90 20.01
C TYR A 321 10.76 3.86 20.00
N ARG A 322 9.56 3.36 20.26
CA ARG A 322 8.36 4.21 20.39
C ARG A 322 8.47 5.19 21.54
N ALA A 323 9.10 4.77 22.62
CA ALA A 323 9.37 5.62 23.77
C ALA A 323 10.54 6.60 23.57
N GLY A 324 11.17 6.62 22.39
CA GLY A 324 12.26 7.53 22.08
C GLY A 324 13.62 7.18 22.71
N VAL A 325 13.78 5.93 23.14
CA VAL A 325 15.06 5.45 23.68
C VAL A 325 16.09 5.40 22.56
N THR A 326 17.32 5.85 22.81
CA THR A 326 18.40 5.88 21.82
C THR A 326 18.86 4.48 21.41
N ASP A 327 19.28 4.32 20.16
CA ASP A 327 19.79 3.06 19.58
C ASP A 327 20.83 2.40 20.47
N TYR A 328 21.74 3.18 21.02
CA TYR A 328 22.76 2.70 21.94
C TYR A 328 22.20 2.08 23.21
N ARG A 329 21.23 2.74 23.85
CA ARG A 329 20.58 2.20 25.06
C ARG A 329 19.81 0.93 24.73
N ILE A 330 19.12 0.90 23.60
CA ILE A 330 18.39 -0.28 23.14
C ILE A 330 19.34 -1.45 22.89
N GLU A 331 20.44 -1.23 22.17
CA GLU A 331 21.43 -2.28 21.93
C GLU A 331 22.01 -2.86 23.23
N ASN A 332 22.28 -2.00 24.21
CA ASN A 332 22.75 -2.44 25.52
C ASN A 332 21.69 -3.24 26.28
N ARG A 333 20.44 -2.81 26.25
CA ARG A 333 19.31 -3.52 26.88
C ARG A 333 19.12 -4.90 26.27
N ILE A 334 19.13 -5.00 24.92
CA ILE A 334 19.02 -6.27 24.20
C ILE A 334 20.19 -7.20 24.52
N THR A 335 21.41 -6.68 24.46
CA THR A 335 22.59 -7.47 24.79
C THR A 335 22.53 -8.03 26.19
N THR A 336 22.03 -7.25 27.13
CA THR A 336 21.87 -7.67 28.52
C THR A 336 20.75 -8.70 28.67
N MET A 337 19.62 -8.53 27.97
CA MET A 337 18.56 -9.54 27.97
C MET A 337 19.05 -10.88 27.43
N LYS A 338 19.77 -10.88 26.29
CA LYS A 338 20.38 -12.09 25.72
C LYS A 338 21.37 -12.74 26.69
N LEU A 339 22.13 -11.93 27.39
CA LEU A 339 23.05 -12.43 28.39
C LEU A 339 22.30 -13.07 29.58
N PHE A 340 21.20 -12.48 30.07
CA PHE A 340 20.35 -13.09 31.08
C PHE A 340 19.66 -14.35 30.60
N TYR A 341 19.35 -14.47 29.33
CA TYR A 341 18.84 -15.69 28.74
C TYR A 341 19.89 -16.82 28.74
N ASP A 342 21.09 -16.52 28.22
CA ASP A 342 22.20 -17.48 28.12
C ASP A 342 22.78 -17.87 29.49
N THR A 343 22.77 -16.91 30.43
CA THR A 343 23.47 -16.99 31.71
C THR A 343 22.54 -16.85 32.89
N TRP A 344 21.57 -17.70 32.93
CA TRP A 344 20.84 -17.90 34.19
C TRP A 344 21.77 -18.28 35.35
N ASP A 345 23.03 -18.66 35.02
CA ASP A 345 24.13 -18.93 35.90
C ASP A 345 25.12 -17.74 35.91
N MET A 346 25.33 -17.16 37.05
CA MET A 346 26.28 -16.07 37.24
C MET A 346 27.71 -16.46 36.82
N ASN A 347 28.07 -17.74 36.84
CA ASN A 347 29.35 -18.21 36.35
C ASN A 347 29.50 -18.07 34.83
N ARG A 348 28.42 -18.21 34.06
CA ARG A 348 28.43 -17.93 32.62
C ARG A 348 28.49 -16.44 32.30
N LEU A 349 27.87 -15.59 33.11
CA LEU A 349 28.03 -14.15 33.03
C LEU A 349 29.51 -13.76 33.10
N TYR A 350 30.26 -14.32 34.03
CA TYR A 350 31.69 -14.11 34.14
C TYR A 350 32.48 -14.62 32.96
N LEU A 351 32.11 -15.77 32.41
CA LEU A 351 32.74 -16.32 31.20
C LEU A 351 32.49 -15.41 29.99
N HIS A 352 31.30 -14.82 29.87
CA HIS A 352 31.01 -13.87 28.81
C HIS A 352 31.77 -12.56 28.97
N VAL A 353 31.89 -12.03 30.18
CA VAL A 353 32.75 -10.88 30.49
C VAL A 353 34.21 -11.23 30.17
N LYS A 354 34.70 -12.38 30.63
CA LYS A 354 36.08 -12.88 30.39
C LYS A 354 36.36 -13.01 28.89
N ASN A 355 35.38 -13.48 28.09
CA ASN A 355 35.52 -13.67 26.62
C ASN A 355 35.25 -12.38 25.83
N GLY A 356 35.08 -11.24 26.49
CA GLY A 356 34.89 -9.97 25.82
C GLY A 356 33.54 -9.79 25.19
N LYS A 357 32.56 -10.67 25.44
CA LYS A 357 31.20 -10.56 24.91
C LYS A 357 30.37 -9.50 25.66
N PHE A 358 30.85 -9.07 26.81
CA PHE A 358 30.20 -8.08 27.63
C PHE A 358 31.13 -6.92 28.01
N GLY A 359 30.95 -5.81 27.37
CA GLY A 359 31.30 -4.46 27.77
C GLY A 359 32.74 -4.04 27.79
N ALA A 360 33.64 -4.78 28.39
CA ALA A 360 34.99 -4.26 28.64
C ALA A 360 35.90 -4.20 27.39
N PRO A 361 36.04 -5.25 26.62
CA PRO A 361 37.05 -5.25 25.57
C PRO A 361 36.65 -4.64 24.25
N LYS A 362 35.34 -4.47 24.01
CA LYS A 362 34.86 -4.00 22.71
C LYS A 362 35.08 -2.51 22.46
N TYR A 363 35.34 -1.78 23.50
CA TYR A 363 35.47 -0.31 23.51
C TYR A 363 36.90 0.20 23.69
N MET A 364 37.85 -0.68 23.63
CA MET A 364 39.26 -0.36 23.68
C MET A 364 39.93 -0.56 22.33
N PRO A 365 40.90 0.22 21.92
CA PRO A 365 41.88 0.93 22.76
C PRO A 365 41.64 2.43 22.88
N LEU A 366 41.61 2.95 24.09
CA LEU A 366 41.87 4.36 24.33
C LEU A 366 43.38 4.54 24.35
N ASN A 367 43.85 5.62 23.73
CA ASN A 367 45.24 5.97 23.83
C ASN A 367 45.56 6.51 25.23
N ASP A 368 46.86 6.61 25.58
CA ASP A 368 47.28 7.05 26.91
C ASP A 368 46.78 8.47 27.24
N ALA A 369 46.65 9.36 26.25
CA ALA A 369 46.15 10.69 26.44
C ALA A 369 44.65 10.69 26.85
N GLU A 370 43.83 9.88 26.19
CA GLU A 370 42.40 9.73 26.52
C GLU A 370 42.21 9.06 27.90
N MET A 371 43.08 8.07 28.22
CA MET A 371 43.09 7.46 29.54
C MET A 371 43.42 8.47 30.64
N ALA A 372 44.41 9.34 30.42
CA ALA A 372 44.77 10.39 31.33
C ALA A 372 43.64 11.40 31.56
N VAL A 373 42.94 11.81 30.48
CA VAL A 373 41.73 12.68 30.57
C VAL A 373 40.64 12.04 31.44
N ILE A 374 40.35 10.78 31.20
CA ILE A 374 39.30 10.08 31.94
C ILE A 374 39.65 9.93 33.41
N THR A 375 40.88 9.49 33.69
CA THR A 375 41.37 9.29 35.07
C THR A 375 41.42 10.60 35.82
N SER A 376 41.90 11.70 35.22
CA SER A 376 41.93 13.01 35.84
C SER A 376 40.50 13.55 36.12
N THR A 377 39.57 13.34 35.19
CA THR A 377 38.17 13.77 35.36
C THR A 377 37.48 12.98 36.48
N ILE A 378 37.73 11.66 36.56
CA ILE A 378 37.25 10.85 37.69
C ILE A 378 37.81 11.36 39.01
N LYS A 379 39.12 11.62 39.09
CA LYS A 379 39.77 12.19 40.32
C LYS A 379 39.17 13.52 40.72
N LYS A 380 38.92 14.43 39.76
CA LYS A 380 38.29 15.75 40.00
C LYS A 380 36.91 15.63 40.64
N HIS A 381 36.10 14.66 40.24
CA HIS A 381 34.70 14.50 40.67
C HIS A 381 34.52 13.47 41.79
N ARG A 382 35.59 12.72 42.17
CA ARG A 382 35.54 11.74 43.25
C ARG A 382 35.56 12.49 44.58
N LYS A 383 34.43 12.47 45.29
CA LYS A 383 34.31 13.00 46.65
C LYS A 383 33.95 11.86 47.60
N GLN A 384 34.37 11.99 48.86
CA GLN A 384 34.00 11.02 49.88
C GLN A 384 32.47 11.02 50.04
N GLY A 385 31.85 9.86 49.87
CA GLY A 385 30.39 9.69 49.95
C GLY A 385 29.60 9.78 48.63
N ASP A 386 30.21 10.24 47.53
CA ASP A 386 29.54 10.21 46.22
C ASP A 386 29.32 8.77 45.73
N ARG A 387 28.10 8.48 45.32
CA ARG A 387 27.81 7.20 44.63
C ARG A 387 28.48 7.17 43.27
N HIS A 388 28.86 5.99 42.80
CA HIS A 388 29.57 5.80 41.57
C HIS A 388 28.81 6.37 40.34
N GLN A 389 27.50 6.25 40.32
CA GLN A 389 26.65 6.83 39.30
C GLN A 389 26.72 8.37 39.28
N GLN A 390 26.79 9.02 40.43
CA GLN A 390 26.93 10.47 40.52
C GLN A 390 28.28 10.96 39.99
N ILE A 391 29.36 10.19 40.17
CA ILE A 391 30.67 10.50 39.60
C ILE A 391 30.61 10.43 38.07
N ILE A 392 29.98 9.38 37.52
CA ILE A 392 29.79 9.23 36.07
C ILE A 392 29.02 10.41 35.52
N GLU A 393 27.91 10.80 36.11
CA GLU A 393 27.09 11.93 35.64
C GLU A 393 27.86 13.26 35.68
N LYS A 394 28.66 13.50 36.73
CA LYS A 394 29.51 14.69 36.82
C LYS A 394 30.61 14.71 35.76
N CYS A 395 31.24 13.59 35.48
CA CYS A 395 32.26 13.46 34.43
C CYS A 395 31.65 13.74 33.05
N LEU A 396 30.46 13.18 32.77
CA LEU A 396 29.76 13.39 31.49
C LEU A 396 29.37 14.86 31.31
N ALA A 397 28.86 15.51 32.36
CA ALA A 397 28.49 16.92 32.30
C ALA A 397 29.73 17.82 32.07
N ASP A 398 30.85 17.52 32.69
CA ASP A 398 32.11 18.24 32.50
C ASP A 398 32.59 18.14 31.04
N TRP A 399 32.61 16.94 30.49
CA TRP A 399 33.00 16.72 29.08
C TRP A 399 32.03 17.34 28.07
N GLN A 400 30.75 17.30 28.32
CA GLN A 400 29.74 17.99 27.50
C GLN A 400 29.98 19.51 27.46
N THR A 401 30.37 20.09 28.60
CA THR A 401 30.69 21.52 28.70
C THR A 401 31.93 21.87 27.87
N VAL A 402 32.99 21.06 27.96
CA VAL A 402 34.21 21.24 27.17
C VAL A 402 33.93 21.16 25.68
N PHE A 403 33.21 20.13 25.24
CA PHE A 403 32.85 19.97 23.81
C PHE A 403 31.94 21.10 23.29
N ARG A 404 31.09 21.66 24.17
CA ARG A 404 30.28 22.84 23.79
C ARG A 404 31.18 24.07 23.53
N ALA A 405 32.13 24.32 24.42
CA ALA A 405 33.07 25.44 24.29
C ALA A 405 33.98 25.28 23.04
N GLU A 406 34.49 24.09 22.77
CA GLU A 406 35.29 23.80 21.57
C GLU A 406 34.45 24.04 20.28
N ARG A 407 33.16 23.68 20.28
CA ARG A 407 32.26 23.92 19.16
C ARG A 407 32.01 25.41 18.92
N GLU A 408 31.80 26.18 19.97
CA GLU A 408 31.56 27.61 19.88
C GLU A 408 32.78 28.34 19.35
N SER A 409 33.99 27.85 19.67
CA SER A 409 35.24 28.41 19.11
C SER A 409 35.51 28.02 17.67
N ALA A 410 34.94 26.94 17.17
CA ALA A 410 35.16 26.42 15.80
C ALA A 410 34.20 27.03 14.74
N GLY A 411 33.39 28.01 15.10
CA GLY A 411 32.25 28.52 14.33
C GLY A 411 32.53 29.14 12.95
N GLY A 412 33.80 29.26 12.51
CA GLY A 412 34.12 29.83 11.18
C GLY A 412 34.22 28.81 10.02
N ALA A 413 34.31 27.52 10.30
CA ALA A 413 34.49 26.49 9.25
C ALA A 413 33.19 26.06 8.53
N ASP A 414 32.05 26.50 9.02
CA ASP A 414 30.73 26.00 8.58
C ASP A 414 30.16 26.69 7.33
N GLU A 415 30.56 27.93 7.03
CA GLU A 415 29.95 28.68 5.90
C GLU A 415 30.27 28.07 4.54
N THR A 416 31.46 27.49 4.37
CA THR A 416 31.85 26.82 3.13
C THR A 416 31.10 25.50 2.88
N LEU A 417 30.56 24.88 3.93
CA LEU A 417 29.81 23.62 3.86
C LEU A 417 28.31 23.84 3.69
N MET A 418 27.80 25.06 3.94
CA MET A 418 26.37 25.37 3.88
C MET A 418 25.79 25.29 2.47
N ALA A 419 26.50 25.87 1.47
CA ALA A 419 26.03 25.84 0.10
C ALA A 419 25.95 24.40 -0.47
N PRO A 420 26.97 23.54 -0.37
CA PRO A 420 26.88 22.13 -0.75
C PRO A 420 25.74 21.37 -0.03
N PHE A 421 25.55 21.62 1.27
CA PHE A 421 24.48 21.02 2.05
C PHE A 421 23.09 21.42 1.54
N LEU A 422 22.87 22.70 1.26
CA LEU A 422 21.58 23.18 0.71
C LEU A 422 21.35 22.66 -0.71
N MET A 423 22.39 22.61 -1.55
CA MET A 423 22.29 22.01 -2.88
C MET A 423 21.84 20.55 -2.79
N GLU A 424 22.42 19.77 -1.87
CA GLU A 424 22.04 18.39 -1.62
C GLU A 424 20.56 18.26 -1.17
N LEU A 425 20.10 19.11 -0.25
CA LEU A 425 18.71 19.13 0.19
C LEU A 425 17.75 19.52 -0.93
N TYR A 426 18.05 20.56 -1.69
CA TYR A 426 17.21 20.99 -2.79
C TYR A 426 17.12 19.96 -3.91
N ALA A 427 18.26 19.33 -4.25
CA ALA A 427 18.28 18.23 -5.21
C ALA A 427 17.39 17.06 -4.77
N LYS A 428 17.36 16.73 -3.46
CA LYS A 428 16.53 15.65 -2.93
C LYS A 428 15.05 16.01 -2.75
N ILE A 429 14.75 17.22 -2.27
CA ILE A 429 13.40 17.65 -1.93
C ILE A 429 12.66 18.20 -3.15
N PHE A 430 13.34 19.05 -3.96
CA PHE A 430 12.76 19.80 -5.08
C PHE A 430 13.29 19.39 -6.45
N GLU A 431 14.28 18.48 -6.51
CA GLU A 431 14.91 18.00 -7.77
C GLU A 431 15.47 19.15 -8.63
N ARG A 432 16.04 20.15 -7.97
CA ARG A 432 16.73 21.28 -8.58
C ARG A 432 17.75 21.88 -7.62
N ASN A 433 18.61 22.72 -8.16
CA ASN A 433 19.46 23.55 -7.33
C ASN A 433 18.67 24.73 -6.73
N PRO A 434 19.05 25.23 -5.57
CA PRO A 434 18.51 26.49 -5.04
C PRO A 434 18.98 27.69 -5.90
N THR A 435 18.19 28.75 -5.93
CA THR A 435 18.59 30.05 -6.43
C THR A 435 19.49 30.77 -5.41
N ASP A 436 20.21 31.81 -5.81
CA ASP A 436 21.07 32.61 -4.90
C ASP A 436 20.28 33.22 -3.74
N SER A 437 19.04 33.68 -4.01
CA SER A 437 18.13 34.19 -2.97
C SER A 437 17.75 33.08 -1.97
N GLU A 438 17.38 31.91 -2.48
CA GLU A 438 17.02 30.75 -1.63
C GLU A 438 18.21 30.25 -0.79
N LEU A 439 19.41 30.28 -1.37
CA LEU A 439 20.65 29.98 -0.62
C LEU A 439 20.83 30.95 0.54
N THR A 440 20.74 32.25 0.27
CA THR A 440 20.91 33.29 1.30
C THR A 440 19.87 33.16 2.40
N GLU A 441 18.60 33.07 2.03
CA GLU A 441 17.48 32.95 2.98
C GLU A 441 17.58 31.70 3.87
N ASN A 442 17.93 30.55 3.27
CA ASN A 442 18.03 29.30 4.02
C ASN A 442 19.29 29.23 4.89
N ILE A 443 20.40 29.87 4.51
CA ILE A 443 21.58 30.04 5.35
C ILE A 443 21.23 30.86 6.59
N GLU A 444 20.55 31.98 6.42
CA GLU A 444 20.09 32.82 7.54
C GLU A 444 19.13 32.09 8.45
N GLN A 445 18.18 31.35 7.86
CA GLN A 445 17.23 30.54 8.63
C GLN A 445 17.94 29.44 9.41
N PHE A 446 18.92 28.78 8.83
CA PHE A 446 19.71 27.76 9.53
C PHE A 446 20.50 28.40 10.68
N LYS A 447 21.16 29.52 10.47
CA LYS A 447 21.88 30.26 11.53
C LYS A 447 20.94 30.62 12.69
N LEU A 448 19.73 31.06 12.39
CA LEU A 448 18.70 31.31 13.40
C LEU A 448 18.31 30.04 14.17
N TYR A 449 18.17 28.92 13.50
CA TYR A 449 17.88 27.66 14.19
C TYR A 449 19.05 27.17 15.04
N ALA A 450 20.27 27.23 14.50
CA ALA A 450 21.49 26.81 15.19
C ALA A 450 21.84 27.68 16.42
N SER A 451 21.37 28.93 16.46
CA SER A 451 21.53 29.78 17.65
C SER A 451 20.65 29.36 18.84
N LYS A 452 19.58 28.60 18.58
CA LYS A 452 18.59 28.19 19.59
C LYS A 452 18.56 26.68 19.85
N LEU A 453 19.08 25.88 18.93
CA LEU A 453 19.03 24.42 18.95
C LEU A 453 20.43 23.85 18.74
N ASP A 454 20.63 22.58 19.09
CA ASP A 454 21.79 21.86 18.60
C ASP A 454 21.73 21.73 17.07
N ARG A 455 22.91 21.55 16.43
CA ARG A 455 23.03 21.54 14.97
C ARG A 455 22.17 20.48 14.30
N GLN A 456 22.07 19.27 14.85
CA GLN A 456 21.24 18.20 14.31
C GLN A 456 19.75 18.58 14.31
N LYS A 457 19.30 19.22 15.39
CA LYS A 457 17.91 19.73 15.44
C LYS A 457 17.70 20.92 14.51
N ALA A 458 18.71 21.78 14.34
CA ALA A 458 18.65 22.89 13.39
C ALA A 458 18.51 22.38 11.92
N ILE A 459 19.31 21.37 11.56
CA ILE A 459 19.19 20.67 10.27
C ILE A 459 17.78 20.07 10.11
N ALA A 460 17.30 19.34 11.13
CA ALA A 460 15.98 18.75 11.09
C ALA A 460 14.89 19.80 10.91
N LYS A 461 15.00 20.96 11.56
CA LYS A 461 14.05 22.08 11.40
C LYS A 461 14.09 22.69 10.02
N LEU A 462 15.26 22.82 9.41
CA LEU A 462 15.37 23.31 8.06
C LEU A 462 14.72 22.32 7.06
N ILE A 463 14.98 21.04 7.21
CA ILE A 463 14.32 20.01 6.39
C ILE A 463 12.79 20.04 6.60
N GLU A 464 12.32 20.18 7.84
CA GLU A 464 10.88 20.33 8.12
C GLU A 464 10.28 21.51 7.34
N SER A 465 10.96 22.68 7.34
CA SER A 465 10.47 23.87 6.64
C SER A 465 10.41 23.67 5.11
N LEU A 466 11.43 23.03 4.52
CA LEU A 466 11.46 22.74 3.10
C LEU A 466 10.37 21.73 2.69
N VAL A 467 10.17 20.67 3.45
CA VAL A 467 9.11 19.68 3.21
C VAL A 467 7.70 20.25 3.41
N LEU A 468 7.57 21.30 4.22
CA LEU A 468 6.30 22.03 4.41
C LEU A 468 6.09 23.15 3.37
N SER A 469 7.04 23.38 2.49
CA SER A 469 6.94 24.45 1.47
C SER A 469 5.83 24.15 0.46
N THR A 470 5.35 25.21 -0.18
CA THR A 470 4.36 25.07 -1.26
C THR A 470 4.90 24.31 -2.46
N GLU A 471 6.19 24.40 -2.73
CA GLU A 471 6.83 23.68 -3.85
C GLU A 471 6.85 22.16 -3.64
N PHE A 472 6.94 21.69 -2.39
CA PHE A 472 6.85 20.28 -2.11
C PHE A 472 5.41 19.76 -2.26
N ALA A 473 4.42 20.53 -1.81
CA ALA A 473 3.02 20.13 -1.74
C ALA A 473 2.26 20.33 -3.06
N TYR A 474 2.75 21.19 -3.94
CA TYR A 474 2.06 21.52 -5.18
C TYR A 474 2.92 21.21 -6.40
N ARG A 475 2.26 20.96 -7.51
CA ARG A 475 2.86 21.00 -8.84
C ARG A 475 2.38 22.21 -9.60
N ASN A 476 3.29 22.81 -10.38
CA ASN A 476 3.03 23.98 -11.17
C ASN A 476 3.01 23.61 -12.65
N GLU A 477 2.06 24.15 -13.37
CA GLU A 477 1.95 24.00 -14.82
C GLU A 477 1.60 25.39 -15.39
N PHE A 478 2.63 26.16 -15.69
CA PHE A 478 2.51 27.53 -16.21
C PHE A 478 3.08 27.59 -17.62
N GLY A 479 2.47 28.45 -18.46
CA GLY A 479 2.99 28.80 -19.75
C GLY A 479 4.10 29.88 -19.62
N GLU A 480 5.14 29.75 -20.44
CA GLU A 480 6.27 30.65 -20.50
C GLU A 480 6.42 31.26 -21.90
N GLY A 481 7.17 32.36 -22.00
CA GLY A 481 7.42 33.08 -23.24
C GLY A 481 6.27 34.00 -23.66
N GLU A 482 6.33 34.47 -24.90
CA GLU A 482 5.31 35.33 -25.47
C GLU A 482 4.02 34.57 -25.78
N PRO A 483 2.85 35.15 -25.60
CA PRO A 483 1.59 34.54 -25.95
C PRO A 483 1.42 34.46 -27.46
N ASP A 484 0.78 33.37 -27.92
CA ASP A 484 0.31 33.25 -29.30
C ASP A 484 -0.91 34.19 -29.58
N GLU A 485 -1.42 34.16 -30.82
CA GLU A 485 -2.59 34.96 -31.23
C GLU A 485 -3.86 34.71 -30.41
N HIS A 486 -3.91 33.58 -29.71
CA HIS A 486 -5.01 33.18 -28.83
C HIS A 486 -4.73 33.49 -27.34
N GLY A 487 -3.60 34.11 -27.02
CA GLY A 487 -3.17 34.43 -25.66
C GLY A 487 -2.70 33.22 -24.87
N ARG A 488 -2.28 32.14 -25.57
CA ARG A 488 -1.76 30.92 -24.97
C ARG A 488 -0.23 30.92 -24.99
N ARG A 489 0.37 30.25 -24.03
CA ARG A 489 1.82 30.03 -23.94
C ARG A 489 2.10 28.56 -23.83
N MET A 490 3.16 28.08 -24.45
CA MET A 490 3.62 26.71 -24.24
C MET A 490 4.20 26.56 -22.84
N MET A 491 4.05 25.37 -22.22
CA MET A 491 4.75 25.09 -20.96
C MET A 491 6.26 25.17 -21.16
N SER A 492 7.01 25.65 -20.13
CA SER A 492 8.46 25.54 -20.15
C SER A 492 8.89 24.06 -20.23
N PRO A 493 10.06 23.76 -20.82
CA PRO A 493 10.57 22.40 -20.90
C PRO A 493 10.61 21.68 -19.55
N ARG A 494 10.95 22.38 -18.45
CA ARG A 494 10.91 21.84 -17.11
C ARG A 494 9.48 21.49 -16.67
N ASN A 495 8.53 22.42 -16.79
CA ASN A 495 7.14 22.16 -16.43
C ASN A 495 6.55 21.04 -17.29
N ALA A 496 6.91 20.97 -18.56
CA ALA A 496 6.50 19.92 -19.49
C ALA A 496 7.02 18.55 -19.07
N SER A 497 8.28 18.43 -18.64
CA SER A 497 8.85 17.16 -18.18
C SER A 497 8.08 16.60 -16.97
N TYR A 498 7.77 17.44 -15.99
CA TYR A 498 6.95 17.04 -14.84
C TYR A 498 5.50 16.74 -15.21
N ALA A 499 4.90 17.55 -16.11
CA ALA A 499 3.53 17.31 -16.55
C ALA A 499 3.39 15.96 -17.28
N LEU A 500 4.34 15.62 -18.16
CA LEU A 500 4.38 14.31 -18.84
C LEU A 500 4.63 13.16 -17.88
N ALA A 501 5.63 13.30 -17.02
CA ALA A 501 5.96 12.25 -16.04
C ALA A 501 4.78 11.96 -15.11
N TYR A 502 4.17 13.00 -14.55
CA TYR A 502 3.00 12.84 -13.70
C TYR A 502 1.75 12.37 -14.46
N ALA A 503 1.57 12.76 -15.70
CA ALA A 503 0.46 12.28 -16.52
C ALA A 503 0.58 10.79 -16.85
N LEU A 504 1.79 10.26 -16.96
CA LEU A 504 2.02 8.86 -17.38
C LEU A 504 2.34 7.92 -16.20
N THR A 505 3.00 8.42 -15.16
CA THR A 505 3.57 7.54 -14.12
C THR A 505 3.24 7.94 -12.68
N ASP A 506 2.74 9.16 -12.42
CA ASP A 506 2.66 9.77 -11.10
C ASP A 506 4.01 9.81 -10.35
N ALA A 507 5.10 9.71 -11.08
CA ALA A 507 6.45 9.84 -10.55
C ALA A 507 7.13 11.07 -11.15
N SER A 508 8.20 11.52 -10.51
CA SER A 508 9.06 12.56 -11.07
C SER A 508 9.67 12.14 -12.40
N PRO A 509 10.04 13.08 -13.28
CA PRO A 509 10.67 12.75 -14.54
C PRO A 509 11.94 11.91 -14.35
N ASP A 510 12.11 10.89 -15.16
CA ASP A 510 13.35 10.13 -15.21
C ASP A 510 14.49 10.96 -15.81
N GLU A 511 15.72 10.49 -15.63
CA GLU A 511 16.91 11.21 -16.07
C GLU A 511 16.88 11.59 -17.57
N THR A 512 16.35 10.71 -18.43
CA THR A 512 16.20 10.99 -19.87
C THR A 512 15.28 12.16 -20.13
N LEU A 513 14.15 12.23 -19.41
CA LEU A 513 13.18 13.31 -19.55
C LEU A 513 13.71 14.63 -18.98
N VAL A 514 14.46 14.58 -17.86
CA VAL A 514 15.16 15.76 -17.31
C VAL A 514 16.18 16.30 -18.32
N GLN A 515 17.02 15.44 -18.88
CA GLN A 515 17.98 15.82 -19.89
C GLN A 515 17.32 16.35 -21.18
N ALA A 516 16.16 15.81 -21.57
CA ALA A 516 15.41 16.33 -22.70
C ALA A 516 14.92 17.78 -22.42
N ALA A 517 14.48 18.05 -21.22
CA ALA A 517 14.08 19.39 -20.80
C ALA A 517 15.26 20.37 -20.79
N GLU A 518 16.39 19.99 -20.18
CA GLU A 518 17.59 20.82 -20.08
C GLU A 518 18.21 21.16 -21.45
N LYS A 519 18.15 20.21 -22.39
CA LYS A 519 18.68 20.37 -23.75
C LYS A 519 17.67 21.01 -24.72
N GLY A 520 16.56 21.55 -24.24
CA GLY A 520 15.53 22.20 -25.06
C GLY A 520 14.81 21.24 -26.02
N ARG A 521 14.77 19.96 -25.74
CA ARG A 521 14.12 18.92 -26.55
C ARG A 521 12.70 18.59 -26.09
N LEU A 522 12.00 19.55 -25.50
CA LEU A 522 10.58 19.51 -25.15
C LEU A 522 9.88 20.80 -25.62
N ASN A 523 10.20 21.24 -26.86
CA ASN A 523 9.70 22.49 -27.43
C ASN A 523 8.76 22.27 -28.63
N SER A 524 8.45 21.04 -28.98
CA SER A 524 7.58 20.71 -30.11
C SER A 524 6.69 19.51 -29.79
N ARG A 525 5.58 19.38 -30.53
CA ARG A 525 4.70 18.19 -30.43
C ARG A 525 5.46 16.89 -30.67
N LYS A 526 6.40 16.86 -31.63
CA LYS A 526 7.25 15.69 -31.92
C LYS A 526 8.15 15.32 -30.73
N ASP A 527 8.63 16.31 -29.99
CA ASP A 527 9.41 16.05 -28.79
C ASP A 527 8.56 15.41 -27.68
N TYR A 528 7.35 15.92 -27.48
CA TYR A 528 6.41 15.31 -26.55
C TYR A 528 6.06 13.89 -26.96
N GLU A 529 5.72 13.68 -28.23
CA GLU A 529 5.39 12.35 -28.75
C GLU A 529 6.51 11.33 -28.53
N ARG A 530 7.75 11.71 -28.83
CA ARG A 530 8.93 10.86 -28.61
C ARG A 530 9.04 10.40 -27.15
N GLU A 531 8.92 11.32 -26.22
CA GLU A 531 9.04 10.99 -24.79
C GLU A 531 7.83 10.21 -24.26
N ILE A 532 6.62 10.53 -24.73
CA ILE A 532 5.42 9.77 -24.39
C ILE A 532 5.57 8.32 -24.83
N ARG A 533 5.92 8.08 -26.10
CA ARG A 533 6.11 6.72 -26.63
C ARG A 533 7.20 5.96 -25.89
N ARG A 534 8.32 6.62 -25.57
CA ARG A 534 9.39 6.03 -24.77
C ARG A 534 8.89 5.58 -23.38
N ILE A 535 8.13 6.41 -22.69
CA ILE A 535 7.62 6.11 -21.34
C ILE A 535 6.54 5.01 -21.43
N LEU A 536 5.63 5.05 -22.42
CA LEU A 536 4.61 4.03 -22.64
C LEU A 536 5.24 2.65 -22.87
N GLY A 537 6.42 2.59 -23.50
CA GLY A 537 7.17 1.35 -23.73
C GLY A 537 7.94 0.80 -22.52
N ARG A 538 7.94 1.47 -21.37
CA ARG A 538 8.66 1.04 -20.16
C ARG A 538 7.99 -0.14 -19.47
N ARG A 539 8.45 -1.35 -19.77
CA ARG A 539 7.89 -2.60 -19.22
C ARG A 539 8.09 -2.76 -17.70
N ASP A 540 9.10 -2.13 -17.12
CA ASP A 540 9.34 -2.11 -15.69
C ASP A 540 8.21 -1.43 -14.90
N LEU A 541 7.38 -0.62 -15.56
CA LEU A 541 6.22 0.06 -14.97
C LEU A 541 4.88 -0.64 -15.24
N TRP A 542 4.89 -1.83 -15.82
CA TRP A 542 3.67 -2.52 -16.30
C TRP A 542 3.04 -3.47 -15.31
N CYS A 543 3.58 -3.63 -14.12
CA CYS A 543 3.03 -4.55 -13.13
C CYS A 543 2.29 -3.81 -12.02
N ILE A 544 1.05 -4.18 -11.76
CA ILE A 544 0.30 -3.75 -10.59
C ILE A 544 0.56 -4.73 -9.46
N ILE A 545 1.23 -4.27 -8.41
CA ILE A 545 1.37 -5.01 -7.17
C ILE A 545 0.67 -4.22 -6.07
N ASP A 546 -0.33 -4.81 -5.47
CA ASP A 546 -1.13 -4.19 -4.42
C ASP A 546 -1.08 -5.03 -3.14
N GLU A 547 -0.29 -4.60 -2.18
CA GLU A 547 -0.12 -5.31 -0.90
C GLU A 547 -1.38 -5.32 -0.05
N ASN A 548 -2.27 -4.35 -0.22
CA ASN A 548 -3.51 -4.35 0.54
C ASN A 548 -4.47 -5.40 0.00
N VAL A 549 -4.53 -5.56 -1.31
CA VAL A 549 -5.24 -6.67 -1.94
C VAL A 549 -4.63 -7.99 -1.49
N GLN A 550 -3.29 -8.10 -1.48
CA GLN A 550 -2.58 -9.27 -0.99
C GLN A 550 -2.89 -9.61 0.46
N ALA A 551 -2.92 -8.61 1.32
CA ALA A 551 -3.17 -8.77 2.75
C ALA A 551 -4.67 -8.83 3.09
N ALA A 552 -5.57 -8.81 2.11
CA ALA A 552 -7.00 -8.62 2.28
C ALA A 552 -7.32 -7.37 3.13
N ASN A 553 -6.57 -6.30 2.91
CA ASN A 553 -6.71 -5.07 3.66
C ASN A 553 -7.57 -4.07 2.88
N LEU A 554 -8.56 -3.49 3.54
CA LEU A 554 -9.56 -2.61 2.92
C LEU A 554 -9.02 -1.26 2.43
N ASN A 555 -7.83 -0.87 2.89
CA ASN A 555 -7.20 0.39 2.46
C ASN A 555 -6.21 0.13 1.34
N ALA A 556 -6.73 0.00 0.14
CA ALA A 556 -5.93 -0.25 -1.04
C ALA A 556 -4.90 0.86 -1.27
N SER A 557 -3.62 0.52 -1.21
CA SER A 557 -2.53 1.32 -1.74
C SER A 557 -1.77 0.50 -2.76
N VAL A 558 -1.45 1.12 -3.87
CA VAL A 558 -0.58 0.50 -4.86
C VAL A 558 0.84 0.52 -4.32
N THR A 559 1.44 -0.64 -4.17
CA THR A 559 2.79 -0.80 -3.61
C THR A 559 3.87 -0.62 -4.64
N HIS A 560 3.55 -0.91 -5.88
CA HIS A 560 4.36 -0.61 -7.04
C HIS A 560 3.55 0.31 -7.93
N GLN A 561 4.08 1.49 -8.23
CA GLN A 561 3.35 2.45 -9.06
C GLN A 561 3.46 2.05 -10.53
N PRO A 562 2.43 1.38 -11.08
CA PRO A 562 2.43 1.06 -12.48
C PRO A 562 2.19 2.32 -13.33
N ILE A 563 2.54 2.24 -14.59
CA ILE A 563 2.19 3.24 -15.57
C ILE A 563 0.69 3.56 -15.50
N ARG A 564 0.32 4.82 -15.61
CA ARG A 564 -1.07 5.26 -15.38
C ARG A 564 -2.09 4.67 -16.36
N LYS A 565 -1.67 4.22 -17.55
CA LYS A 565 -2.57 3.55 -18.47
C LYS A 565 -3.18 2.26 -17.89
N LEU A 566 -2.41 1.50 -17.10
CA LEU A 566 -2.92 0.32 -16.40
C LEU A 566 -3.90 0.71 -15.29
N ARG A 567 -3.57 1.72 -14.50
CA ARG A 567 -4.44 2.20 -13.42
C ARG A 567 -5.70 2.86 -13.93
N PHE A 568 -5.67 3.47 -15.12
CA PHE A 568 -6.85 4.09 -15.71
C PHE A 568 -8.04 3.13 -15.75
N PHE A 569 -7.86 1.94 -16.32
CA PHE A 569 -8.95 0.98 -16.43
C PHE A 569 -9.33 0.36 -15.09
N ARG A 570 -8.35 0.12 -14.22
CA ARG A 570 -8.60 -0.31 -12.85
C ARG A 570 -9.51 0.65 -12.09
N ASP A 571 -9.24 1.94 -12.19
CA ASP A 571 -10.04 3.00 -11.58
C ASP A 571 -11.37 3.24 -12.34
N PHE A 572 -11.35 3.13 -13.67
CA PHE A 572 -12.52 3.34 -14.52
C PHE A 572 -13.61 2.30 -14.24
N PHE A 573 -13.26 1.02 -14.25
CA PHE A 573 -14.19 -0.07 -13.92
C PHE A 573 -14.48 -0.18 -12.42
N GLY A 574 -13.57 0.23 -11.56
CA GLY A 574 -13.74 0.27 -10.11
C GLY A 574 -13.83 -1.10 -9.44
N TYR A 575 -13.39 -2.18 -10.11
CA TYR A 575 -13.45 -3.55 -9.57
C TYR A 575 -12.64 -3.77 -8.29
N PRO A 576 -11.59 -3.00 -7.92
CA PRO A 576 -10.94 -3.16 -6.62
C PRO A 576 -11.87 -2.92 -5.43
N LYS A 577 -12.97 -2.18 -5.62
CA LYS A 577 -13.99 -1.97 -4.59
C LYS A 577 -14.70 -3.25 -4.15
N ALA A 578 -14.54 -4.35 -4.89
CA ALA A 578 -15.02 -5.66 -4.47
C ALA A 578 -14.53 -6.02 -3.06
N GLN A 579 -13.37 -5.52 -2.66
CA GLN A 579 -12.79 -5.75 -1.33
C GLN A 579 -13.54 -5.00 -0.21
N ASP A 580 -14.21 -3.89 -0.56
CA ASP A 580 -14.94 -3.05 0.40
C ASP A 580 -16.37 -3.56 0.65
N VAL A 581 -16.83 -4.51 -0.18
CA VAL A 581 -18.17 -5.09 -0.07
C VAL A 581 -18.13 -6.26 0.90
N PHE A 582 -18.70 -6.07 2.08
CA PHE A 582 -18.81 -7.13 3.07
C PHE A 582 -19.72 -8.26 2.56
N LYS A 583 -19.26 -9.50 2.70
CA LYS A 583 -20.03 -10.70 2.37
C LYS A 583 -19.94 -11.71 3.50
N ASP A 584 -21.03 -12.35 3.84
CA ASP A 584 -21.05 -13.42 4.83
C ASP A 584 -20.42 -14.71 4.26
N ASP A 585 -19.40 -15.22 4.95
CA ASP A 585 -18.72 -16.47 4.59
C ASP A 585 -19.69 -17.67 4.50
N SER A 586 -20.76 -17.69 5.29
CA SER A 586 -21.79 -18.74 5.24
C SER A 586 -22.56 -18.74 3.91
N ARG A 587 -22.82 -17.56 3.34
CA ARG A 587 -23.45 -17.40 2.02
C ARG A 587 -22.44 -17.67 0.88
N PHE A 588 -21.16 -17.47 1.13
CA PHE A 588 -20.13 -17.85 0.17
C PHE A 588 -19.98 -19.37 0.06
N GLY A 589 -19.99 -20.06 1.18
CA GLY A 589 -20.02 -21.52 1.29
C GLY A 589 -18.73 -22.24 0.87
N ALA A 590 -17.69 -21.51 0.46
CA ALA A 590 -16.40 -22.05 0.02
C ALA A 590 -15.23 -21.59 0.90
N GLY A 591 -15.49 -21.37 2.18
CA GLY A 591 -14.52 -20.85 3.14
C GLY A 591 -14.62 -19.32 3.26
N ARG A 592 -13.50 -18.65 3.53
CA ARG A 592 -13.49 -17.20 3.71
C ARG A 592 -13.53 -16.45 2.36
N HIS A 593 -14.49 -15.55 2.24
CA HIS A 593 -14.64 -14.68 1.07
C HIS A 593 -13.55 -13.61 0.97
N GLU A 594 -13.29 -12.91 2.07
CA GLU A 594 -12.39 -11.75 2.13
C GLU A 594 -11.00 -12.00 1.51
N PRO A 595 -10.25 -13.09 1.82
CA PRO A 595 -8.99 -13.33 1.15
C PRO A 595 -9.17 -13.81 -0.31
N ALA A 596 -10.34 -14.36 -0.66
CA ALA A 596 -10.59 -14.85 -2.00
C ALA A 596 -10.87 -13.72 -3.02
N VAL A 597 -11.53 -12.66 -2.57
CA VAL A 597 -11.86 -11.53 -3.46
C VAL A 597 -10.61 -10.77 -3.91
N SER A 598 -9.56 -10.73 -3.10
CA SER A 598 -8.30 -10.11 -3.49
C SER A 598 -7.65 -10.81 -4.70
N ARG A 599 -7.84 -12.13 -4.80
CA ARG A 599 -7.38 -12.89 -5.96
C ARG A 599 -8.17 -12.55 -7.23
N LEU A 600 -9.47 -12.35 -7.13
CA LEU A 600 -10.29 -11.90 -8.26
C LEU A 600 -9.87 -10.55 -8.78
N ILE A 601 -9.46 -9.63 -7.89
CA ILE A 601 -8.95 -8.32 -8.29
C ILE A 601 -7.62 -8.47 -9.05
N ASP A 602 -6.71 -9.32 -8.56
CA ASP A 602 -5.45 -9.63 -9.23
C ASP A 602 -5.68 -10.27 -10.61
N GLU A 603 -6.66 -11.15 -10.76
CA GLU A 603 -7.03 -11.76 -12.05
C GLU A 603 -7.63 -10.73 -13.02
N ALA A 604 -8.40 -9.76 -12.53
CA ALA A 604 -8.88 -8.65 -13.35
C ALA A 604 -7.75 -7.71 -13.79
N ASP A 605 -6.79 -7.43 -12.89
CA ASP A 605 -5.60 -6.65 -13.22
C ASP A 605 -4.76 -7.33 -14.31
N MET A 606 -4.57 -8.66 -14.23
CA MET A 606 -3.87 -9.43 -15.25
C MET A 606 -4.58 -9.40 -16.60
N LEU A 607 -5.92 -9.44 -16.60
CA LEU A 607 -6.71 -9.34 -17.84
C LEU A 607 -6.53 -7.96 -18.51
N VAL A 608 -6.61 -6.90 -17.72
CA VAL A 608 -6.39 -5.52 -18.20
C VAL A 608 -4.98 -5.38 -18.78
N GLU A 609 -3.96 -5.86 -18.09
CA GLU A 609 -2.58 -5.82 -18.56
C GLU A 609 -2.41 -6.58 -19.87
N TYR A 610 -2.97 -7.77 -19.99
CA TYR A 610 -2.89 -8.60 -21.20
C TYR A 610 -3.51 -7.90 -22.42
N ILE A 611 -4.66 -7.25 -22.25
CA ILE A 611 -5.33 -6.51 -23.33
C ILE A 611 -4.52 -5.26 -23.72
N LEU A 612 -4.01 -4.52 -22.73
CA LEU A 612 -3.20 -3.33 -22.97
C LEU A 612 -1.80 -3.67 -23.50
N GLU A 613 -1.31 -4.88 -23.28
CA GLU A 613 -0.05 -5.34 -23.88
C GLU A 613 -0.15 -5.58 -25.37
N LYS A 614 -1.30 -6.03 -25.83
CA LYS A 614 -1.61 -6.17 -27.28
C LYS A 614 -1.90 -4.84 -27.92
N ASP A 615 -2.57 -3.97 -27.18
CA ASP A 615 -2.97 -2.62 -27.58
C ASP A 615 -3.76 -2.58 -28.90
N GLU A 616 -4.60 -3.57 -29.13
CA GLU A 616 -5.47 -3.74 -30.30
C GLU A 616 -6.92 -3.81 -29.84
N ARG A 617 -7.82 -3.00 -30.41
CA ARG A 617 -9.25 -2.94 -30.10
C ARG A 617 -9.53 -2.94 -28.59
N VAL A 618 -8.77 -2.15 -27.85
CA VAL A 618 -8.69 -2.23 -26.40
C VAL A 618 -10.05 -2.09 -25.73
N PHE A 619 -10.88 -1.14 -26.15
CA PHE A 619 -12.18 -0.91 -25.52
C PHE A 619 -13.17 -2.05 -25.81
N GLU A 620 -13.17 -2.53 -27.04
CA GLU A 620 -13.97 -3.67 -27.46
C GLU A 620 -13.53 -4.95 -26.75
N GLU A 621 -12.23 -5.24 -26.69
CA GLU A 621 -11.69 -6.41 -26.01
C GLU A 621 -11.98 -6.39 -24.51
N LEU A 622 -11.84 -5.24 -23.83
CA LEU A 622 -12.21 -5.09 -22.42
C LEU A 622 -13.70 -5.38 -22.17
N LEU A 623 -14.55 -5.08 -23.13
CA LEU A 623 -15.99 -5.32 -23.01
C LEU A 623 -16.40 -6.72 -23.48
N THR A 624 -15.75 -7.32 -24.48
CA THR A 624 -16.27 -8.51 -25.16
C THR A 624 -15.39 -9.75 -25.06
N THR A 625 -14.17 -9.67 -24.51
CA THR A 625 -13.32 -10.86 -24.40
C THR A 625 -14.02 -11.98 -23.62
N GLU A 626 -13.89 -13.21 -24.12
CA GLU A 626 -14.35 -14.42 -23.43
C GLU A 626 -13.22 -15.13 -22.67
N LYS A 627 -12.01 -14.57 -22.72
CA LYS A 627 -10.80 -15.12 -22.12
C LYS A 627 -10.49 -14.42 -20.80
N PHE A 628 -10.23 -15.23 -19.77
CA PHE A 628 -9.97 -14.75 -18.41
C PHE A 628 -8.77 -15.46 -17.80
N TYR A 629 -8.19 -14.82 -16.80
CA TYR A 629 -7.25 -15.46 -15.89
C TYR A 629 -7.98 -16.06 -14.70
N LEU A 630 -7.74 -17.32 -14.46
CA LEU A 630 -8.30 -18.05 -13.32
C LEU A 630 -7.22 -18.86 -12.64
N TYR A 631 -7.01 -18.59 -11.38
CA TYR A 631 -6.11 -19.40 -10.57
C TYR A 631 -4.71 -19.52 -11.20
N HIS A 632 -4.21 -18.41 -11.71
CA HIS A 632 -3.01 -18.33 -12.53
C HIS A 632 -2.03 -17.30 -11.96
N SER A 633 -0.74 -17.52 -12.10
CA SER A 633 0.30 -16.58 -11.62
C SER A 633 0.57 -15.39 -12.54
N GLY A 634 0.04 -15.44 -13.77
CA GLY A 634 0.45 -14.56 -14.86
C GLY A 634 1.64 -15.08 -15.69
N ASP A 635 2.37 -16.08 -15.18
CA ASP A 635 3.49 -16.72 -15.88
C ASP A 635 3.07 -18.05 -16.51
N ASN A 636 2.76 -17.99 -17.80
CA ASN A 636 2.34 -19.16 -18.58
C ASN A 636 3.38 -20.28 -18.61
N GLN A 637 4.67 -19.94 -18.64
CA GLN A 637 5.73 -20.94 -18.66
C GLN A 637 5.83 -21.71 -17.36
N ALA A 638 5.83 -20.99 -16.25
CA ALA A 638 5.85 -21.58 -14.91
C ALA A 638 4.59 -22.42 -14.63
N MET A 639 3.42 -21.93 -15.02
CA MET A 639 2.16 -22.63 -14.81
C MET A 639 2.07 -23.91 -15.64
N LYS A 640 2.53 -23.87 -16.90
CA LYS A 640 2.59 -25.06 -17.75
C LYS A 640 3.59 -26.07 -17.20
N ALA A 641 4.81 -25.65 -16.84
CA ALA A 641 5.81 -26.51 -16.25
C ALA A 641 5.28 -27.22 -15.00
N GLY A 642 4.52 -26.48 -14.22
CA GLY A 642 3.88 -26.98 -13.03
C GLY A 642 2.79 -28.02 -13.29
N SER A 643 1.95 -27.74 -14.24
CA SER A 643 0.92 -28.70 -14.65
C SER A 643 1.55 -29.99 -15.20
N ASP A 644 2.58 -29.85 -16.01
CA ASP A 644 3.31 -30.99 -16.58
C ASP A 644 4.02 -31.84 -15.52
N GLU A 645 4.58 -31.17 -14.47
CA GLU A 645 5.20 -31.87 -13.34
C GLU A 645 4.19 -32.69 -12.55
N LEU A 646 3.01 -32.18 -12.28
CA LEU A 646 1.92 -32.92 -11.62
C LEU A 646 1.52 -34.17 -12.42
N LYS A 647 1.39 -34.01 -13.73
CA LYS A 647 1.09 -35.12 -14.62
C LYS A 647 2.20 -36.16 -14.62
N LYS A 648 3.47 -35.74 -14.64
CA LYS A 648 4.64 -36.61 -14.52
C LYS A 648 4.62 -37.45 -13.24
N VAL A 649 4.32 -36.84 -12.10
CA VAL A 649 4.18 -37.55 -10.81
C VAL A 649 3.08 -38.59 -10.89
N TYR A 650 1.89 -38.20 -11.38
CA TYR A 650 0.79 -39.15 -11.51
C TYR A 650 1.11 -40.31 -12.45
N GLU A 651 1.59 -40.05 -13.66
CA GLU A 651 1.93 -41.06 -14.65
C GLU A 651 3.03 -42.00 -14.20
N TYR A 652 3.97 -41.55 -13.36
CA TYR A 652 4.99 -42.39 -12.80
C TYR A 652 4.44 -43.31 -11.71
N PHE A 653 3.79 -42.77 -10.70
CA PHE A 653 3.39 -43.50 -9.51
C PHE A 653 2.08 -44.29 -9.69
N ARG A 654 1.21 -43.98 -10.65
CA ARG A 654 -0.01 -44.77 -10.89
C ARG A 654 0.26 -46.26 -11.22
N LYS A 655 1.49 -46.58 -11.59
CA LYS A 655 1.94 -47.91 -11.98
C LYS A 655 2.29 -48.81 -10.78
N PHE A 656 2.37 -48.23 -9.60
CA PHE A 656 2.83 -48.89 -8.38
C PHE A 656 1.72 -48.89 -7.33
N ASP A 657 1.80 -49.82 -6.40
CA ASP A 657 0.90 -49.90 -5.23
C ASP A 657 1.45 -49.07 -4.06
N TRP A 658 1.66 -47.79 -4.30
CA TRP A 658 2.27 -46.83 -3.37
C TRP A 658 1.46 -46.66 -2.06
N GLU A 659 0.20 -47.12 -2.04
CA GLU A 659 -0.70 -47.07 -0.85
C GLU A 659 -0.18 -47.99 0.25
N THR A 660 0.44 -49.12 -0.13
CA THR A 660 0.99 -50.18 0.76
C THR A 660 2.46 -49.93 1.14
N TRP A 661 3.15 -49.01 0.49
CA TRP A 661 4.58 -48.78 0.67
C TRP A 661 4.95 -48.43 2.11
N GLU A 662 6.10 -48.96 2.54
CA GLU A 662 6.86 -48.57 3.72
C GLU A 662 8.05 -47.67 3.31
N PRO A 663 8.72 -46.99 4.24
CA PRO A 663 9.82 -46.05 3.89
C PRO A 663 10.90 -46.64 2.99
N ASP A 664 11.26 -47.91 3.17
CA ASP A 664 12.30 -48.59 2.39
C ASP A 664 11.91 -48.78 0.90
N ASP A 665 10.63 -48.82 0.60
CA ASP A 665 10.12 -48.92 -0.79
C ASP A 665 10.37 -47.63 -1.61
N VAL A 666 10.71 -46.56 -0.96
CA VAL A 666 10.99 -45.27 -1.61
C VAL A 666 12.35 -45.26 -2.30
N ALA A 667 13.32 -46.00 -1.80
CA ALA A 667 14.71 -45.98 -2.25
C ALA A 667 14.88 -46.13 -3.78
N PRO A 668 14.20 -47.08 -4.48
CA PRO A 668 14.31 -47.24 -5.94
C PRO A 668 13.75 -46.04 -6.73
N HIS A 669 12.89 -45.24 -6.11
CA HIS A 669 12.14 -44.15 -6.72
C HIS A 669 12.66 -42.74 -6.33
N LYS A 670 13.62 -42.72 -5.41
CA LYS A 670 14.14 -41.49 -4.79
C LYS A 670 14.77 -40.53 -5.82
N GLU A 671 15.51 -41.05 -6.78
CA GLU A 671 16.10 -40.26 -7.84
C GLU A 671 15.01 -39.51 -8.64
N PHE A 672 13.98 -40.22 -9.07
CA PHE A 672 12.83 -39.55 -9.73
C PHE A 672 12.14 -38.52 -8.81
N MET A 673 11.87 -38.91 -7.56
CA MET A 673 11.22 -38.01 -6.61
C MET A 673 12.01 -36.70 -6.45
N LEU A 674 13.33 -36.77 -6.35
CA LEU A 674 14.17 -35.60 -6.18
C LEU A 674 14.29 -34.73 -7.46
N THR A 675 13.80 -35.18 -8.62
CA THR A 675 13.62 -34.30 -9.78
C THR A 675 12.41 -33.36 -9.59
N ILE A 676 11.45 -33.75 -8.77
CA ILE A 676 10.20 -33.05 -8.52
C ILE A 676 10.39 -32.05 -7.37
N TRP A 677 9.96 -30.82 -7.62
CA TRP A 677 10.21 -29.74 -6.69
C TRP A 677 9.63 -29.94 -5.28
N GLU A 678 8.43 -30.53 -5.17
CA GLU A 678 7.78 -30.76 -3.88
C GLU A 678 8.55 -31.78 -3.01
N PHE A 679 9.10 -32.81 -3.61
CA PHE A 679 9.93 -33.76 -2.88
C PHE A 679 11.30 -33.17 -2.50
N ARG A 680 11.87 -32.27 -3.33
CA ARG A 680 13.11 -31.57 -3.00
C ARG A 680 12.99 -30.66 -1.77
N LYS A 681 11.81 -30.22 -1.45
CA LYS A 681 11.54 -29.42 -0.23
C LYS A 681 11.61 -30.21 1.06
N VAL A 682 11.55 -31.51 0.99
CA VAL A 682 11.60 -32.36 2.17
C VAL A 682 12.96 -32.22 2.83
N ARG A 683 13.01 -31.56 4.00
CA ARG A 683 14.23 -31.38 4.76
C ARG A 683 14.85 -32.76 5.10
N GLY A 684 16.12 -32.91 4.76
CA GLY A 684 16.86 -34.17 4.99
C GLY A 684 16.66 -35.25 3.94
N GLY A 685 15.65 -35.15 3.06
CA GLY A 685 15.42 -36.12 1.97
C GLY A 685 15.27 -37.56 2.47
N ASP A 686 14.80 -37.74 3.72
CA ASP A 686 14.60 -39.07 4.30
C ASP A 686 13.38 -39.75 3.68
N ASP A 687 13.49 -41.06 3.55
CA ASP A 687 12.53 -41.89 2.81
C ASP A 687 11.12 -41.87 3.45
N LYS A 688 11.03 -41.79 4.77
CA LYS A 688 9.76 -41.67 5.49
C LYS A 688 9.03 -40.35 5.13
N SER A 689 9.75 -39.24 5.06
CA SER A 689 9.16 -37.95 4.74
C SER A 689 8.79 -37.84 3.27
N LEU A 690 9.57 -38.46 2.38
CA LEU A 690 9.28 -38.58 0.95
C LEU A 690 8.00 -39.42 0.75
N LEU A 691 7.89 -40.57 1.43
CA LEU A 691 6.69 -41.42 1.39
C LEU A 691 5.45 -40.67 1.88
N ASN A 692 5.56 -39.99 3.01
CA ASN A 692 4.44 -39.20 3.54
C ASN A 692 3.98 -38.13 2.55
N THR A 693 4.93 -37.52 1.84
CA THR A 693 4.61 -36.53 0.80
C THR A 693 3.89 -37.23 -0.36
N LEU A 694 4.38 -38.37 -0.82
CA LEU A 694 3.74 -39.15 -1.88
C LEU A 694 2.31 -39.57 -1.49
N LYS A 695 2.13 -40.20 -0.31
CA LYS A 695 0.82 -40.68 0.21
C LYS A 695 -0.16 -39.51 0.38
N ARG A 696 0.31 -38.31 0.59
CA ARG A 696 -0.52 -37.10 0.64
C ARG A 696 -0.93 -36.61 -0.75
N MET A 697 -0.03 -36.68 -1.74
CA MET A 697 -0.23 -36.12 -3.10
C MET A 697 -1.09 -37.05 -3.98
N MET A 698 -0.73 -38.29 -4.06
CA MET A 698 -1.29 -39.24 -5.02
C MET A 698 -2.80 -39.40 -4.97
N PRO A 699 -3.49 -39.43 -3.81
CA PRO A 699 -4.94 -39.57 -3.76
C PRO A 699 -5.68 -38.45 -4.52
N ALA A 700 -5.14 -37.26 -4.53
CA ALA A 700 -5.77 -36.15 -5.24
C ALA A 700 -5.38 -36.14 -6.72
N LEU A 701 -4.13 -36.48 -7.06
CA LEU A 701 -3.72 -36.62 -8.45
C LEU A 701 -4.52 -37.77 -9.11
N LYS A 702 -4.71 -38.90 -8.40
CA LYS A 702 -5.54 -40.02 -8.85
C LYS A 702 -6.97 -39.56 -9.13
N ARG A 703 -7.62 -38.86 -8.19
CA ARG A 703 -8.99 -38.33 -8.41
C ARG A 703 -9.05 -37.37 -9.61
N HIS A 704 -8.09 -36.49 -9.74
CA HIS A 704 -8.04 -35.47 -10.78
C HIS A 704 -7.88 -36.11 -12.16
N PHE A 705 -6.82 -36.88 -12.37
CA PHE A 705 -6.53 -37.49 -13.66
C PHE A 705 -7.43 -38.65 -14.04
N SER A 706 -7.99 -39.40 -13.04
CA SER A 706 -8.97 -40.45 -13.34
C SER A 706 -10.31 -39.90 -13.83
N ALA A 707 -10.62 -38.66 -13.58
CA ALA A 707 -11.78 -37.95 -14.14
C ALA A 707 -11.57 -37.47 -15.58
N GLY A 708 -10.45 -37.84 -16.22
CA GLY A 708 -10.16 -37.55 -17.63
C GLY A 708 -9.54 -36.18 -17.93
N GLN A 709 -9.09 -35.46 -16.90
CA GLN A 709 -8.39 -34.20 -17.11
C GLN A 709 -7.00 -34.40 -17.71
N ALA A 710 -6.67 -33.62 -18.74
CA ALA A 710 -5.38 -33.69 -19.39
C ALA A 710 -4.27 -32.92 -18.62
N ASN A 711 -4.66 -31.90 -17.88
CA ASN A 711 -3.74 -31.01 -17.19
C ASN A 711 -3.98 -31.00 -15.68
N GLY A 712 -2.90 -31.02 -14.90
CA GLY A 712 -2.97 -30.88 -13.46
C GLY A 712 -3.27 -29.42 -13.08
N MET A 713 -4.15 -29.23 -12.12
CA MET A 713 -4.40 -27.89 -11.53
C MET A 713 -3.33 -27.59 -10.48
N PRO A 714 -2.43 -26.62 -10.68
CA PRO A 714 -1.22 -26.45 -9.86
C PRO A 714 -1.48 -26.18 -8.37
N TYR A 715 -2.67 -25.74 -8.02
CA TYR A 715 -3.04 -25.34 -6.68
C TYR A 715 -4.05 -26.30 -6.00
N MET A 716 -4.05 -27.54 -6.40
CA MET A 716 -4.96 -28.52 -5.79
C MET A 716 -4.80 -28.58 -4.27
N LYS A 717 -5.90 -28.79 -3.56
CA LYS A 717 -5.96 -28.84 -2.08
C LYS A 717 -5.17 -29.99 -1.45
N VAL A 718 -4.34 -30.68 -2.18
CA VAL A 718 -3.66 -31.89 -1.71
C VAL A 718 -2.59 -31.59 -0.71
N SER A 719 -1.89 -30.51 -0.91
CA SER A 719 -1.00 -29.95 0.08
C SER A 719 -1.06 -28.43 -0.03
N MET A 720 -1.25 -27.78 1.10
CA MET A 720 -1.00 -26.35 1.14
C MET A 720 0.47 -26.14 0.78
N GLY A 721 0.75 -25.61 -0.38
CA GLY A 721 2.09 -25.42 -0.83
C GLY A 721 2.64 -26.52 -1.74
N PHE A 722 1.81 -27.44 -2.21
CA PHE A 722 2.23 -28.48 -3.12
C PHE A 722 3.00 -27.95 -4.33
N TRP A 723 2.64 -26.80 -4.81
CA TRP A 723 3.22 -26.21 -5.97
C TRP A 723 4.01 -24.93 -5.71
N HIS A 724 4.30 -24.67 -4.48
CA HIS A 724 4.74 -23.35 -4.04
C HIS A 724 6.21 -23.29 -3.67
N GLY A 725 7.06 -23.20 -4.61
CA GLY A 725 8.17 -22.34 -4.47
C GLY A 725 7.62 -20.92 -4.64
N GLY A 726 7.76 -20.08 -3.69
CA GLY A 726 7.14 -18.75 -3.58
C GLY A 726 7.01 -17.86 -4.82
N ASN A 727 7.34 -18.38 -6.00
CA ASN A 727 7.33 -17.72 -7.30
C ASN A 727 6.18 -18.16 -8.22
N VAL A 728 5.42 -19.19 -7.88
CA VAL A 728 4.32 -19.72 -8.73
C VAL A 728 2.95 -19.30 -8.19
N LEU A 729 2.91 -18.75 -7.01
CA LEU A 729 1.74 -18.07 -6.47
C LEU A 729 1.57 -16.76 -7.23
N GLY A 730 0.34 -16.40 -7.54
CA GLY A 730 0.04 -15.17 -8.19
C GLY A 730 0.81 -13.97 -7.62
N ARG A 731 0.81 -12.85 -8.29
CA ARG A 731 1.57 -11.65 -7.92
C ARG A 731 1.43 -11.26 -6.46
N THR A 732 0.29 -11.56 -5.88
CA THR A 732 -0.02 -11.28 -4.48
C THR A 732 0.52 -12.32 -3.50
N GLY A 733 1.04 -13.46 -3.98
CA GLY A 733 1.53 -14.53 -3.12
C GLY A 733 0.47 -15.23 -2.27
N GLN A 734 -0.81 -14.94 -2.48
CA GLN A 734 -1.89 -15.53 -1.71
C GLN A 734 -2.26 -16.91 -2.23
N GLN A 735 -2.31 -17.85 -1.28
CA GLN A 735 -2.81 -19.19 -1.53
C GLN A 735 -4.32 -19.21 -1.35
N MET A 736 -5.04 -19.59 -2.42
CA MET A 736 -6.47 -19.84 -2.34
C MET A 736 -6.76 -21.31 -2.49
N ARG A 737 -7.84 -21.74 -1.89
CA ARG A 737 -8.36 -23.07 -2.14
C ARG A 737 -9.05 -23.11 -3.49
N SER A 738 -8.91 -24.22 -4.20
CA SER A 738 -9.59 -24.42 -5.49
C SER A 738 -11.10 -24.17 -5.42
N GLU A 739 -11.73 -24.59 -4.31
CA GLU A 739 -13.16 -24.36 -4.09
C GLU A 739 -13.56 -22.88 -4.04
N GLN A 740 -12.71 -22.04 -3.48
CA GLN A 740 -12.98 -20.59 -3.39
C GLN A 740 -13.01 -19.96 -4.78
N VAL A 741 -12.01 -20.26 -5.60
CA VAL A 741 -11.90 -19.68 -6.94
C VAL A 741 -13.00 -20.21 -7.86
N THR A 742 -13.13 -21.51 -7.93
CA THR A 742 -14.09 -22.12 -8.83
C THR A 742 -15.53 -21.85 -8.46
N SER A 743 -15.80 -21.53 -7.18
CA SER A 743 -17.13 -21.10 -6.73
C SER A 743 -17.60 -19.81 -7.41
N TYR A 744 -16.74 -18.80 -7.59
CA TYR A 744 -17.14 -17.55 -8.28
C TYR A 744 -17.44 -17.76 -9.76
N TRP A 745 -16.74 -18.73 -10.38
CA TRP A 745 -16.77 -18.94 -11.82
C TRP A 745 -17.69 -20.08 -12.25
N ASN A 746 -18.46 -20.68 -11.33
CA ASN A 746 -19.34 -21.82 -11.59
C ASN A 746 -18.60 -23.03 -12.20
N ILE A 747 -17.38 -23.28 -11.77
CA ILE A 747 -16.53 -24.36 -12.27
C ILE A 747 -16.47 -25.47 -11.25
N ASP A 748 -16.79 -26.70 -11.68
CA ASP A 748 -16.50 -27.91 -10.89
C ASP A 748 -14.99 -28.21 -10.96
N TRP A 749 -14.24 -27.77 -9.96
CA TRP A 749 -12.79 -27.90 -9.93
C TRP A 749 -12.33 -29.37 -9.95
N LYS A 750 -13.16 -30.31 -9.58
CA LYS A 750 -12.83 -31.75 -9.60
C LYS A 750 -12.84 -32.30 -11.01
N LYS A 751 -13.59 -31.69 -11.92
CA LYS A 751 -13.75 -32.08 -13.33
C LYS A 751 -13.12 -31.10 -14.31
N TRP A 752 -12.69 -29.94 -13.80
CA TRP A 752 -12.15 -28.91 -14.68
C TRP A 752 -10.81 -29.32 -15.26
N ASN A 753 -10.74 -29.34 -16.58
CA ASN A 753 -9.48 -29.48 -17.30
C ASN A 753 -8.77 -28.12 -17.29
N TYR A 754 -7.91 -27.92 -16.29
CA TYR A 754 -7.24 -26.64 -16.04
C TYR A 754 -6.41 -26.20 -17.25
N PRO A 755 -6.64 -25.01 -17.82
CA PRO A 755 -5.79 -24.46 -18.87
C PRO A 755 -4.54 -23.83 -18.24
N PRO A 756 -3.35 -24.46 -18.36
CA PRO A 756 -2.13 -23.92 -17.76
C PRO A 756 -1.58 -22.71 -18.50
N VAL A 757 -2.05 -22.45 -19.72
CA VAL A 757 -1.76 -21.25 -20.49
C VAL A 757 -3.00 -20.38 -20.53
N GLN A 758 -2.90 -19.19 -19.99
CA GLN A 758 -4.01 -18.26 -19.86
C GLN A 758 -3.62 -16.87 -20.40
N PRO A 759 -4.59 -15.98 -20.74
CA PRO A 759 -6.03 -16.13 -20.47
C PRO A 759 -6.71 -17.16 -21.36
N ALA A 760 -7.72 -17.82 -20.81
CA ALA A 760 -8.48 -18.88 -21.47
C ALA A 760 -9.99 -18.61 -21.42
N ALA A 761 -10.75 -19.19 -22.37
CA ALA A 761 -12.20 -19.03 -22.41
C ALA A 761 -12.90 -19.64 -21.20
N ILE A 762 -13.83 -18.90 -20.61
CA ILE A 762 -14.66 -19.34 -19.50
C ILE A 762 -16.13 -19.21 -19.88
N PRO A 763 -16.92 -20.28 -19.68
CA PRO A 763 -18.34 -20.27 -20.03
C PRO A 763 -19.13 -19.19 -19.27
N ASN A 764 -20.12 -18.62 -19.93
CA ASN A 764 -21.02 -17.60 -19.38
C ASN A 764 -20.30 -16.34 -18.87
N ARG A 765 -19.24 -15.94 -19.56
CA ARG A 765 -18.49 -14.73 -19.25
C ARG A 765 -18.14 -13.96 -20.52
N LYS A 766 -18.22 -12.66 -20.47
CA LYS A 766 -17.87 -11.74 -21.55
C LYS A 766 -17.42 -10.39 -21.00
N GLY A 767 -16.16 -10.07 -21.22
CA GLY A 767 -15.54 -8.81 -20.79
C GLY A 767 -15.53 -8.58 -19.28
N ILE A 768 -14.99 -7.45 -18.91
CA ILE A 768 -14.79 -7.07 -17.51
C ILE A 768 -16.10 -6.88 -16.75
N LEU A 769 -17.20 -6.54 -17.43
CA LEU A 769 -18.51 -6.34 -16.80
C LEU A 769 -19.14 -7.65 -16.27
N THR A 770 -18.66 -8.79 -16.76
CA THR A 770 -19.08 -10.10 -16.23
C THR A 770 -18.02 -10.72 -15.31
N HIS A 771 -16.89 -10.06 -15.11
CA HIS A 771 -15.87 -10.52 -14.17
C HIS A 771 -16.38 -10.47 -12.74
N PRO A 772 -16.22 -11.53 -11.92
CA PRO A 772 -16.74 -11.53 -10.55
C PRO A 772 -16.29 -10.34 -9.71
N ALA A 773 -15.07 -9.85 -9.87
CA ALA A 773 -14.60 -8.67 -9.15
C ALA A 773 -15.44 -7.41 -9.46
N TRP A 774 -15.83 -7.20 -10.74
CA TRP A 774 -16.69 -6.07 -11.11
C TRP A 774 -18.11 -6.25 -10.59
N LEU A 775 -18.66 -7.46 -10.70
CA LEU A 775 -20.02 -7.77 -10.25
C LEU A 775 -20.17 -7.61 -8.74
N ILE A 776 -19.16 -8.03 -7.95
CA ILE A 776 -19.14 -7.84 -6.49
C ILE A 776 -18.98 -6.37 -6.14
N ALA A 777 -18.07 -5.64 -6.80
CA ALA A 777 -17.85 -4.20 -6.58
C ALA A 777 -19.13 -3.36 -6.81
N HIS A 778 -20.06 -3.88 -7.63
CA HIS A 778 -21.34 -3.26 -7.96
C HIS A 778 -22.52 -4.11 -7.44
N ALA A 779 -22.35 -4.69 -6.26
CA ALA A 779 -23.41 -5.39 -5.52
C ALA A 779 -23.53 -4.83 -4.11
N GLN A 780 -24.61 -5.16 -3.43
CA GLN A 780 -24.79 -4.90 -2.01
C GLN A 780 -24.25 -6.07 -1.17
N ASN A 781 -24.24 -5.93 0.14
CA ASN A 781 -23.74 -6.96 1.04
C ASN A 781 -24.49 -8.30 0.91
N LEU A 782 -25.79 -8.24 0.71
CA LEU A 782 -26.69 -9.40 0.72
C LEU A 782 -27.40 -9.66 -0.62
N GLU A 783 -27.39 -8.71 -1.54
CA GLU A 783 -28.15 -8.76 -2.79
C GLU A 783 -27.33 -8.16 -3.93
N THR A 784 -27.76 -8.41 -5.17
CA THR A 784 -27.28 -7.70 -6.36
C THR A 784 -27.72 -6.23 -6.31
N ASP A 785 -27.14 -5.41 -7.21
CA ASP A 785 -27.51 -4.00 -7.28
C ASP A 785 -27.68 -3.53 -8.74
N PRO A 786 -28.83 -3.86 -9.37
CA PRO A 786 -29.11 -3.43 -10.74
C PRO A 786 -29.09 -1.92 -10.91
N VAL A 787 -29.50 -1.17 -9.89
CA VAL A 787 -29.51 0.31 -9.92
C VAL A 787 -28.11 0.85 -10.12
N HIS A 788 -27.14 0.42 -9.28
CA HIS A 788 -25.77 0.88 -9.37
C HIS A 788 -25.06 0.38 -10.63
N ARG A 789 -25.31 -0.85 -11.07
CA ARG A 789 -24.79 -1.39 -12.35
C ARG A 789 -25.30 -0.56 -13.53
N GLY A 790 -26.60 -0.33 -13.59
CA GLY A 790 -27.22 0.47 -14.67
C GLY A 790 -26.81 1.95 -14.63
N LYS A 791 -26.68 2.53 -13.45
CA LYS A 791 -26.16 3.89 -13.25
C LYS A 791 -24.72 4.00 -13.77
N TRP A 792 -23.86 3.03 -13.44
CA TRP A 792 -22.46 2.99 -13.88
C TRP A 792 -22.39 2.95 -15.43
N ILE A 793 -23.16 2.07 -16.08
CA ILE A 793 -23.24 1.99 -17.56
C ILE A 793 -23.72 3.32 -18.13
N ARG A 794 -24.77 3.91 -17.57
CA ARG A 794 -25.31 5.18 -18.04
C ARG A 794 -24.29 6.32 -17.97
N GLU A 795 -23.59 6.42 -16.86
CA GLU A 795 -22.67 7.54 -16.62
C GLU A 795 -21.29 7.32 -17.24
N LYS A 796 -20.79 6.09 -17.23
CA LYS A 796 -19.43 5.78 -17.70
C LYS A 796 -19.36 5.42 -19.19
N LEU A 797 -20.29 4.65 -19.68
CA LEU A 797 -20.27 4.19 -21.06
C LEU A 797 -21.16 5.05 -21.98
N LEU A 798 -22.32 5.46 -21.56
CA LEU A 798 -23.27 6.21 -22.39
C LEU A 798 -23.18 7.73 -22.21
N ALA A 799 -22.17 8.24 -21.53
CA ALA A 799 -21.95 9.67 -21.26
C ALA A 799 -23.17 10.43 -20.70
N GLY A 800 -24.09 9.69 -20.07
CA GLY A 800 -25.30 10.24 -19.47
C GLY A 800 -25.09 10.75 -18.06
N THR A 801 -26.14 11.32 -17.49
CA THR A 801 -26.16 11.78 -16.09
C THR A 801 -27.41 11.28 -15.39
N ILE A 802 -27.22 10.88 -14.13
CA ILE A 802 -28.34 10.55 -13.24
C ILE A 802 -28.36 11.61 -12.14
N PRO A 803 -29.50 12.31 -11.93
CA PRO A 803 -29.60 13.27 -10.85
C PRO A 803 -29.50 12.59 -9.48
N ASP A 804 -28.96 13.31 -8.50
CA ASP A 804 -28.91 12.83 -7.12
C ASP A 804 -30.32 12.52 -6.59
N VAL A 805 -30.41 11.46 -5.80
CA VAL A 805 -31.67 11.09 -5.11
C VAL A 805 -32.05 12.20 -4.14
N PRO A 806 -33.26 12.73 -4.22
CA PRO A 806 -33.76 13.70 -3.23
C PRO A 806 -33.78 13.09 -1.83
N ILE A 807 -33.41 13.86 -0.82
CA ILE A 807 -33.32 13.41 0.60
C ILE A 807 -34.68 12.89 1.12
N THR A 808 -35.78 13.31 0.52
CA THR A 808 -37.13 12.92 0.91
C THR A 808 -37.60 11.58 0.36
N VAL A 809 -36.79 10.91 -0.45
CA VAL A 809 -37.16 9.62 -1.04
C VAL A 809 -36.71 8.50 -0.11
N ASP A 810 -37.67 7.68 0.29
CA ASP A 810 -37.39 6.38 0.87
C ASP A 810 -36.89 5.44 -0.23
N ALA A 811 -35.57 5.21 -0.26
CA ALA A 811 -34.90 4.40 -1.26
C ALA A 811 -34.90 2.90 -0.91
N VAL A 812 -35.44 2.52 0.24
CA VAL A 812 -35.50 1.13 0.68
C VAL A 812 -36.51 0.35 -0.14
N ILE A 813 -36.03 -0.73 -0.76
CA ILE A 813 -36.93 -1.70 -1.42
C ILE A 813 -37.54 -2.59 -0.33
N PRO A 814 -38.85 -2.64 -0.18
CA PRO A 814 -39.48 -3.46 0.84
C PRO A 814 -39.11 -4.95 0.67
N PRO A 815 -38.79 -5.67 1.74
CA PRO A 815 -38.53 -7.09 1.66
C PRO A 815 -39.85 -7.82 1.28
N ASP A 816 -39.75 -8.71 0.32
CA ASP A 816 -40.83 -9.64 -0.06
C ASP A 816 -40.12 -10.97 -0.44
N HIS A 817 -40.18 -11.91 0.48
CA HIS A 817 -39.50 -13.19 0.33
C HIS A 817 -40.17 -14.17 -0.68
N GLN A 818 -41.24 -13.76 -1.34
CA GLN A 818 -41.90 -14.55 -2.39
C GLN A 818 -41.59 -14.03 -3.81
N LYS A 819 -40.77 -12.97 -3.92
CA LYS A 819 -40.46 -12.29 -5.18
C LYS A 819 -38.96 -12.15 -5.39
N THR A 820 -38.57 -12.19 -6.67
CA THR A 820 -37.19 -11.82 -7.07
C THR A 820 -36.90 -10.35 -6.78
N LEU A 821 -35.61 -9.97 -6.68
CA LEU A 821 -35.20 -8.58 -6.52
C LEU A 821 -35.81 -7.68 -7.63
N ARG A 822 -35.77 -8.13 -8.88
CA ARG A 822 -36.35 -7.39 -10.01
C ARG A 822 -37.85 -7.12 -9.79
N GLN A 823 -38.63 -8.12 -9.42
CA GLN A 823 -40.07 -7.96 -9.14
C GLN A 823 -40.36 -6.99 -7.97
N ARG A 824 -39.54 -7.03 -6.93
CA ARG A 824 -39.63 -6.08 -5.80
C ARG A 824 -39.29 -4.67 -6.25
N MET A 825 -38.28 -4.50 -7.09
CA MET A 825 -37.87 -3.21 -7.64
C MET A 825 -38.96 -2.62 -8.55
N GLU A 826 -39.45 -3.37 -9.52
CA GLU A 826 -40.48 -2.93 -10.45
C GLU A 826 -41.75 -2.46 -9.72
N ASN A 827 -42.14 -3.16 -8.66
CA ASN A 827 -43.24 -2.75 -7.80
C ASN A 827 -43.00 -1.41 -7.07
N ARG A 828 -41.75 -1.13 -6.67
CA ARG A 828 -41.38 0.08 -5.92
C ARG A 828 -41.05 1.26 -6.84
N THR A 829 -40.28 1.02 -7.90
CA THR A 829 -39.75 2.08 -8.78
C THR A 829 -40.67 2.43 -9.94
N GLY A 830 -41.72 1.66 -10.17
CA GLY A 830 -42.72 1.88 -11.22
C GLY A 830 -43.57 3.13 -11.05
N ALA A 831 -43.65 3.71 -9.83
CA ALA A 831 -44.36 4.97 -9.61
C ALA A 831 -43.70 6.10 -10.44
N ALA A 832 -44.49 6.97 -11.04
CA ALA A 832 -44.06 8.02 -11.97
C ALA A 832 -42.92 8.90 -11.42
N TYR A 833 -42.88 9.15 -10.13
CA TYR A 833 -41.84 9.93 -9.47
C TYR A 833 -40.49 9.18 -9.44
N CYS A 834 -40.49 7.92 -9.04
CA CYS A 834 -39.29 7.08 -8.98
C CYS A 834 -38.79 6.71 -10.40
N TRP A 835 -39.76 6.39 -11.30
CA TRP A 835 -39.46 5.95 -12.64
C TRP A 835 -38.73 7.00 -13.49
N ARG A 836 -38.88 8.27 -13.18
CA ARG A 836 -38.15 9.35 -13.86
C ARG A 836 -36.61 9.18 -13.85
N CYS A 837 -36.07 8.62 -12.79
CA CYS A 837 -34.65 8.28 -12.70
C CYS A 837 -34.39 6.80 -13.05
N HIS A 838 -35.19 5.90 -12.51
CA HIS A 838 -35.00 4.46 -12.63
C HIS A 838 -35.12 3.96 -14.08
N GLN A 839 -35.96 4.55 -14.93
CA GLN A 839 -36.00 4.24 -16.36
C GLN A 839 -34.69 4.41 -17.10
N LYS A 840 -33.74 5.17 -16.53
CA LYS A 840 -32.43 5.40 -17.14
C LYS A 840 -31.37 4.42 -16.64
N MET A 841 -31.64 3.72 -15.53
CA MET A 841 -30.67 2.87 -14.82
C MET A 841 -31.13 1.41 -14.83
N ASP A 842 -32.29 1.12 -14.26
CA ASP A 842 -32.75 -0.25 -14.01
C ASP A 842 -32.74 -1.13 -15.26
N PRO A 843 -33.25 -0.66 -16.45
CA PRO A 843 -33.21 -1.47 -17.67
C PRO A 843 -31.82 -1.83 -18.18
N LEU A 844 -30.77 -1.09 -17.75
CA LEU A 844 -29.37 -1.38 -18.07
C LEU A 844 -28.73 -2.31 -17.03
N GLY A 845 -29.28 -2.39 -15.83
CA GLY A 845 -28.77 -3.23 -14.78
C GLY A 845 -29.41 -4.61 -14.70
N PHE A 846 -30.70 -4.73 -15.06
CA PHE A 846 -31.42 -6.01 -15.06
C PHE A 846 -30.78 -7.12 -15.89
N PRO A 847 -30.16 -6.84 -17.05
CA PRO A 847 -29.46 -7.87 -17.81
C PRO A 847 -28.41 -8.66 -17.01
N PHE A 848 -27.80 -8.03 -15.98
CA PHE A 848 -26.80 -8.65 -15.13
C PHE A 848 -27.39 -9.48 -13.98
N GLU A 849 -28.70 -9.63 -13.86
CA GLU A 849 -29.32 -10.49 -12.82
C GLU A 849 -29.11 -11.99 -13.10
N ILE A 850 -28.58 -12.34 -14.25
CA ILE A 850 -27.99 -13.66 -14.52
C ILE A 850 -26.75 -13.97 -13.64
N TYR A 851 -26.32 -13.03 -12.82
CA TYR A 851 -25.27 -13.22 -11.81
C TYR A 851 -25.80 -12.88 -10.44
N ASP A 852 -25.42 -13.67 -9.42
CA ASP A 852 -25.69 -13.37 -8.04
C ASP A 852 -24.77 -12.25 -7.48
N ASP A 853 -24.90 -11.94 -6.21
CA ASP A 853 -24.11 -10.92 -5.53
C ASP A 853 -22.65 -11.32 -5.24
N PHE A 854 -22.29 -12.58 -5.45
CA PHE A 854 -20.90 -13.08 -5.50
C PHE A 854 -20.35 -13.15 -6.94
N GLY A 855 -21.12 -12.71 -7.93
CA GLY A 855 -20.77 -12.79 -9.33
C GLY A 855 -20.91 -14.20 -9.93
N ARG A 856 -21.61 -15.13 -9.31
CA ARG A 856 -21.88 -16.48 -9.83
C ARG A 856 -22.98 -16.43 -10.88
N PHE A 857 -22.78 -17.12 -11.99
CA PHE A 857 -23.84 -17.24 -13.02
C PHE A 857 -25.03 -18.06 -12.49
N ARG A 858 -26.24 -17.57 -12.74
CA ARG A 858 -27.50 -18.20 -12.34
C ARG A 858 -28.59 -18.03 -13.39
N THR A 859 -29.44 -19.04 -13.50
CA THR A 859 -30.70 -18.97 -14.28
C THR A 859 -31.94 -18.84 -13.38
N LYS A 860 -31.75 -19.05 -12.08
CA LYS A 860 -32.78 -18.91 -11.05
C LYS A 860 -32.23 -18.12 -9.87
N GLU A 861 -33.05 -17.24 -9.32
CA GLU A 861 -32.73 -16.48 -8.12
C GLU A 861 -33.17 -17.28 -6.88
N SER A 862 -32.28 -17.42 -5.91
CA SER A 862 -32.55 -18.03 -4.62
C SER A 862 -33.27 -17.03 -3.72
N LEU A 863 -34.42 -17.42 -3.19
CA LEU A 863 -35.22 -16.59 -2.29
C LEU A 863 -34.76 -16.84 -0.84
N GLU A 864 -33.63 -16.24 -0.47
CA GLU A 864 -32.93 -16.45 0.81
C GLU A 864 -33.73 -15.91 1.99
N HIS A 865 -34.67 -16.72 2.50
CA HIS A 865 -35.47 -16.43 3.68
C HIS A 865 -35.77 -17.73 4.44
N PRO A 866 -35.85 -17.72 5.80
CA PRO A 866 -36.12 -18.93 6.58
C PRO A 866 -37.34 -19.72 6.14
N GLU A 867 -38.42 -19.05 5.75
CA GLU A 867 -39.66 -19.69 5.26
C GLU A 867 -39.47 -20.41 3.91
N ASN A 868 -38.45 -20.09 3.15
CA ASN A 868 -38.16 -20.68 1.86
C ASN A 868 -37.07 -21.75 1.95
N LEU A 869 -36.50 -21.99 3.14
CA LEU A 869 -35.42 -22.95 3.35
C LEU A 869 -35.91 -24.38 3.04
N LEU A 870 -35.25 -25.02 2.08
CA LEU A 870 -35.51 -26.39 1.68
C LEU A 870 -34.50 -27.37 2.29
N LYS A 871 -33.26 -26.94 2.42
CA LYS A 871 -32.18 -27.75 2.99
C LYS A 871 -31.13 -26.82 3.63
N GLU A 872 -30.73 -27.13 4.85
CA GLU A 872 -29.64 -26.43 5.52
C GLU A 872 -28.28 -26.78 4.90
N ALA A 873 -27.35 -25.86 5.00
CA ALA A 873 -25.96 -26.11 4.65
C ALA A 873 -25.33 -27.07 5.65
N LYS A 874 -24.79 -28.20 5.18
CA LYS A 874 -24.09 -29.15 6.04
C LYS A 874 -22.57 -29.02 5.87
N ARG A 875 -21.86 -28.95 6.98
CA ARG A 875 -20.42 -28.89 7.00
C ARG A 875 -19.82 -30.14 6.31
N GLY A 876 -19.01 -29.91 5.27
CA GLY A 876 -18.35 -30.97 4.49
C GLY A 876 -19.14 -31.44 3.26
N GLU A 877 -20.43 -31.13 3.14
CA GLU A 877 -21.16 -31.26 1.89
C GLU A 877 -20.91 -30.05 1.01
N VAL A 878 -20.49 -30.24 -0.21
CA VAL A 878 -20.27 -29.16 -1.18
C VAL A 878 -21.00 -29.47 -2.49
N ASN A 879 -21.50 -28.42 -3.15
CA ASN A 879 -22.06 -28.55 -4.50
C ASN A 879 -20.94 -28.78 -5.54
N ALA A 880 -21.30 -28.85 -6.82
CA ALA A 880 -20.36 -29.05 -7.92
C ALA A 880 -19.26 -27.96 -7.99
N PHE A 881 -19.52 -26.78 -7.45
CA PHE A 881 -18.59 -25.65 -7.44
C PHE A 881 -17.77 -25.54 -6.15
N GLY A 882 -17.86 -26.52 -5.25
CA GLY A 882 -17.09 -26.51 -4.02
C GLY A 882 -17.69 -25.67 -2.88
N ALA A 883 -18.94 -25.21 -3.03
CA ALA A 883 -19.62 -24.41 -2.02
C ALA A 883 -20.60 -25.26 -1.17
N SER A 884 -20.56 -25.05 0.15
CA SER A 884 -21.53 -25.62 1.11
C SER A 884 -22.59 -24.57 1.39
N LEU A 885 -23.73 -24.63 0.71
CA LEU A 885 -24.78 -23.61 0.75
C LEU A 885 -26.11 -24.21 1.21
N ALA A 886 -26.87 -23.42 1.95
CA ALA A 886 -28.29 -23.68 2.16
C ALA A 886 -29.06 -23.63 0.83
N VAL A 887 -30.08 -24.47 0.69
CA VAL A 887 -30.91 -24.53 -0.50
C VAL A 887 -32.26 -23.90 -0.17
N TYR A 888 -32.62 -22.90 -0.93
CA TYR A 888 -33.90 -22.20 -0.81
C TYR A 888 -34.80 -22.44 -2.04
N LYS A 889 -36.07 -22.08 -1.93
CA LYS A 889 -36.95 -21.95 -3.09
C LYS A 889 -36.35 -20.98 -4.09
N THR A 890 -36.57 -21.19 -5.38
CA THR A 890 -36.04 -20.37 -6.45
C THR A 890 -37.11 -19.92 -7.40
N LEU A 891 -36.93 -18.74 -7.99
CA LEU A 891 -37.71 -18.25 -9.13
C LEU A 891 -36.80 -18.04 -10.36
N PRO A 892 -37.32 -18.17 -11.60
CA PRO A 892 -36.57 -17.87 -12.80
C PRO A 892 -36.09 -16.42 -12.80
N VAL A 893 -34.86 -16.19 -13.27
CA VAL A 893 -34.35 -14.83 -13.51
C VAL A 893 -34.93 -14.30 -14.82
N ASP A 894 -35.38 -13.06 -14.83
CA ASP A 894 -35.70 -12.32 -16.06
C ASP A 894 -34.55 -11.34 -16.38
N PRO A 895 -33.67 -11.66 -17.36
CA PRO A 895 -32.51 -10.85 -17.69
C PRO A 895 -32.78 -9.78 -18.75
N ARG A 896 -34.02 -9.63 -19.21
CA ARG A 896 -34.33 -8.69 -20.28
C ARG A 896 -34.17 -7.25 -19.81
N GLY A 897 -33.63 -6.42 -20.68
CA GLY A 897 -33.42 -5.00 -20.41
C GLY A 897 -33.77 -4.12 -21.59
N VAL A 898 -33.37 -2.87 -21.52
CA VAL A 898 -33.54 -1.92 -22.64
C VAL A 898 -32.32 -1.02 -22.72
N LEU A 899 -31.66 -1.03 -23.86
CA LEU A 899 -30.59 -0.09 -24.18
C LEU A 899 -31.19 1.14 -24.89
N LYS A 900 -30.85 2.32 -24.36
CA LYS A 900 -31.23 3.61 -24.98
C LYS A 900 -30.13 4.63 -24.80
N GLY A 901 -29.92 5.42 -25.84
CA GLY A 901 -29.04 6.57 -25.78
C GLY A 901 -27.63 6.31 -26.27
N THR A 902 -27.42 5.27 -27.09
CA THR A 902 -26.16 5.04 -27.80
C THR A 902 -25.90 6.10 -28.87
N GLY A 903 -26.95 6.78 -29.34
CA GLY A 903 -26.87 7.66 -30.51
C GLY A 903 -27.06 6.93 -31.82
N ASP A 904 -27.11 5.61 -31.82
CA ASP A 904 -27.34 4.75 -32.99
C ASP A 904 -28.65 3.96 -32.80
N PRO A 905 -29.72 4.28 -33.57
CA PRO A 905 -31.00 3.59 -33.46
C PRO A 905 -30.94 2.08 -33.70
N THR A 906 -29.91 1.58 -34.38
CA THR A 906 -29.73 0.14 -34.65
C THR A 906 -29.24 -0.64 -33.43
N LEU A 907 -28.62 0.05 -32.48
CA LEU A 907 -28.13 -0.53 -31.25
C LEU A 907 -29.11 -0.34 -30.09
N ASP A 908 -29.95 0.71 -30.14
CA ASP A 908 -30.97 0.99 -29.12
C ASP A 908 -32.15 0.02 -29.27
N GLY A 909 -32.74 -0.39 -28.14
CA GLY A 909 -33.90 -1.27 -28.12
C GLY A 909 -33.86 -2.27 -26.98
N ASP A 910 -34.77 -3.26 -27.04
CA ASP A 910 -34.81 -4.35 -26.08
C ASP A 910 -33.56 -5.22 -26.20
N VAL A 911 -33.01 -5.63 -25.07
CA VAL A 911 -31.87 -6.53 -24.95
C VAL A 911 -32.27 -7.81 -24.23
N GLU A 912 -31.73 -8.93 -24.66
CA GLU A 912 -32.08 -10.25 -24.15
C GLU A 912 -31.44 -10.52 -22.76
N ASP A 913 -30.16 -10.19 -22.63
CA ASP A 913 -29.36 -10.42 -21.43
C ASP A 913 -28.11 -9.51 -21.40
N ALA A 914 -27.20 -9.78 -20.45
CA ALA A 914 -25.95 -9.03 -20.31
C ALA A 914 -25.03 -9.20 -21.54
N PHE A 915 -25.06 -10.33 -22.22
CA PHE A 915 -24.16 -10.58 -23.35
C PHE A 915 -24.61 -9.75 -24.58
N ASP A 916 -25.90 -9.72 -24.88
CA ASP A 916 -26.46 -8.87 -25.93
C ASP A 916 -26.25 -7.38 -25.62
N LEU A 917 -26.48 -6.96 -24.37
CA LEU A 917 -26.20 -5.59 -23.94
C LEU A 917 -24.73 -5.21 -24.17
N ILE A 918 -23.79 -6.06 -23.75
CA ILE A 918 -22.35 -5.82 -23.87
C ILE A 918 -21.94 -5.74 -25.35
N ASP A 919 -22.43 -6.63 -26.21
CA ASP A 919 -22.10 -6.62 -27.64
C ASP A 919 -22.57 -5.34 -28.36
N ARG A 920 -23.72 -4.82 -27.95
CA ARG A 920 -24.23 -3.54 -28.50
C ARG A 920 -23.44 -2.34 -27.93
N LEU A 921 -23.10 -2.36 -26.64
CA LEU A 921 -22.27 -1.31 -26.04
C LEU A 921 -20.89 -1.25 -26.69
N ALA A 922 -20.26 -2.39 -26.94
CA ALA A 922 -18.94 -2.46 -27.58
C ALA A 922 -18.92 -1.90 -29.01
N LYS A 923 -20.04 -1.98 -29.75
CA LYS A 923 -20.20 -1.43 -31.11
C LYS A 923 -20.51 0.08 -31.12
N SER A 924 -20.83 0.66 -29.96
CA SER A 924 -21.31 2.05 -29.91
C SER A 924 -20.16 3.06 -29.96
N GLU A 925 -20.18 3.92 -30.96
CA GLU A 925 -19.28 5.07 -31.05
C GLU A 925 -19.34 5.94 -29.83
N LYS A 926 -20.51 6.19 -29.30
CA LYS A 926 -20.70 6.98 -28.09
C LYS A 926 -20.02 6.36 -26.86
N VAL A 927 -20.02 5.04 -26.75
CA VAL A 927 -19.30 4.32 -25.70
C VAL A 927 -17.79 4.54 -25.83
N ARG A 928 -17.24 4.38 -27.01
CA ARG A 928 -15.83 4.64 -27.33
C ARG A 928 -15.46 6.09 -26.95
N GLN A 929 -16.22 7.04 -27.43
CA GLN A 929 -16.03 8.47 -27.16
C GLN A 929 -16.19 8.80 -25.67
N SER A 930 -17.08 8.13 -24.93
CA SER A 930 -17.22 8.30 -23.50
C SER A 930 -15.97 7.85 -22.73
N ILE A 931 -15.40 6.69 -23.11
CA ILE A 931 -14.15 6.21 -22.50
C ILE A 931 -13.02 7.20 -22.78
N ILE A 932 -12.90 7.74 -23.99
CA ILE A 932 -11.91 8.76 -24.37
C ILE A 932 -12.09 10.04 -23.54
N ARG A 933 -13.32 10.48 -23.28
CA ARG A 933 -13.59 11.61 -22.36
C ARG A 933 -13.08 11.32 -20.94
N HIS A 934 -13.26 10.11 -20.46
CA HIS A 934 -12.72 9.71 -19.15
C HIS A 934 -11.18 9.65 -19.17
N ALA A 935 -10.57 9.17 -20.25
CA ALA A 935 -9.13 9.21 -20.45
C ALA A 935 -8.59 10.65 -20.49
N PHE A 936 -9.26 11.55 -21.20
CA PHE A 936 -8.92 12.98 -21.21
C PHE A 936 -8.87 13.54 -19.79
N ARG A 937 -9.91 13.33 -18.99
CA ARG A 937 -9.96 13.79 -17.60
C ARG A 937 -8.86 13.21 -16.74
N TYR A 938 -8.57 11.92 -16.93
CA TYR A 938 -7.56 11.20 -16.18
C TYR A 938 -6.15 11.71 -16.47
N PHE A 939 -5.79 11.83 -17.74
CA PHE A 939 -4.45 12.21 -18.16
C PHE A 939 -4.20 13.72 -18.09
N LEU A 940 -5.19 14.56 -18.41
CA LEU A 940 -5.05 16.00 -18.30
C LEU A 940 -5.37 16.55 -16.90
N GLY A 941 -6.00 15.72 -16.04
CA GLY A 941 -6.31 16.10 -14.67
C GLY A 941 -7.32 17.24 -14.56
N ARG A 942 -8.24 17.37 -15.50
CA ARG A 942 -9.31 18.35 -15.51
C ARG A 942 -10.49 17.89 -16.36
N ASN A 943 -11.67 18.47 -16.13
CA ASN A 943 -12.79 18.29 -17.03
C ASN A 943 -12.53 18.97 -18.36
N GLU A 944 -13.14 18.43 -19.39
CA GLU A 944 -13.19 19.03 -20.73
C GLU A 944 -14.02 20.31 -20.75
N THR A 945 -13.67 21.19 -21.66
CA THR A 945 -14.41 22.39 -22.03
C THR A 945 -14.78 22.30 -23.53
N LEU A 946 -15.59 23.21 -24.04
CA LEU A 946 -15.91 23.22 -25.47
C LEU A 946 -14.68 23.42 -26.37
N SER A 947 -13.66 24.14 -25.87
CA SER A 947 -12.38 24.31 -26.58
C SER A 947 -11.54 23.02 -26.67
N ASP A 948 -11.93 21.96 -26.00
CA ASP A 948 -11.27 20.66 -26.09
C ASP A 948 -11.90 19.74 -27.17
N SER A 949 -12.93 20.24 -27.88
CA SER A 949 -13.65 19.45 -28.89
C SER A 949 -12.69 18.84 -29.91
N LYS A 950 -11.78 19.64 -30.50
CA LYS A 950 -10.77 19.12 -31.43
C LYS A 950 -9.90 18.03 -30.82
N THR A 951 -9.40 18.24 -29.60
CA THR A 951 -8.56 17.26 -28.89
C THR A 951 -9.28 15.91 -28.72
N LEU A 952 -10.58 15.94 -28.39
CA LEU A 952 -11.38 14.72 -28.21
C LEU A 952 -11.69 14.02 -29.55
N ILE A 953 -12.00 14.78 -30.61
CA ILE A 953 -12.22 14.26 -31.96
C ILE A 953 -10.93 13.63 -32.51
N ASP A 954 -9.79 14.31 -32.34
CA ASP A 954 -8.50 13.81 -32.80
C ASP A 954 -8.11 12.53 -32.04
N ALA A 955 -8.40 12.43 -30.74
CA ALA A 955 -8.15 11.25 -29.95
C ALA A 955 -9.08 10.08 -30.32
N ASP A 956 -10.34 10.35 -30.66
CA ASP A 956 -11.28 9.34 -31.19
C ASP A 956 -10.81 8.82 -32.55
N ARG A 957 -10.36 9.72 -33.43
CA ARG A 957 -9.77 9.35 -34.71
C ARG A 957 -8.50 8.53 -34.55
N ALA A 958 -7.60 8.94 -33.63
CA ALA A 958 -6.37 8.19 -33.34
C ALA A 958 -6.66 6.75 -32.89
N TYR A 959 -7.70 6.53 -32.10
CA TYR A 959 -8.15 5.19 -31.74
C TYR A 959 -8.62 4.38 -32.97
N VAL A 960 -9.50 4.97 -33.79
CA VAL A 960 -10.09 4.29 -34.97
C VAL A 960 -9.04 3.99 -36.05
N ASP A 961 -8.17 4.95 -36.34
CA ASP A 961 -7.17 4.83 -37.42
C ASP A 961 -6.01 3.88 -37.05
N ASN A 962 -5.84 3.53 -35.77
CA ASN A 962 -4.77 2.66 -35.28
C ASN A 962 -5.30 1.39 -34.59
N ASP A 963 -6.28 0.74 -35.23
CA ASP A 963 -6.86 -0.54 -34.80
C ASP A 963 -7.26 -0.59 -33.29
N GLY A 964 -7.76 0.50 -32.77
CA GLY A 964 -8.22 0.58 -31.38
C GLY A 964 -7.11 0.61 -30.35
N SER A 965 -5.95 1.18 -30.70
CA SER A 965 -4.83 1.39 -29.78
C SER A 965 -5.14 2.44 -28.73
N PHE A 966 -4.99 2.10 -27.46
CA PHE A 966 -5.11 3.03 -26.34
C PHE A 966 -3.85 3.88 -26.17
N ASP A 967 -2.69 3.39 -26.55
CA ASP A 967 -1.46 4.17 -26.56
C ASP A 967 -1.57 5.35 -27.53
N GLU A 968 -2.18 5.19 -28.70
CA GLU A 968 -2.41 6.28 -29.66
C GLU A 968 -3.41 7.31 -29.14
N VAL A 969 -4.42 6.90 -28.36
CA VAL A 969 -5.29 7.85 -27.64
C VAL A 969 -4.48 8.69 -26.66
N ILE A 970 -3.61 8.07 -25.85
CA ILE A 970 -2.77 8.78 -24.88
C ILE A 970 -1.81 9.73 -25.59
N VAL A 971 -1.15 9.28 -26.66
CA VAL A 971 -0.27 10.10 -27.48
C VAL A 971 -1.02 11.32 -28.02
N SER A 972 -2.20 11.11 -28.64
CA SER A 972 -3.04 12.19 -29.16
C SER A 972 -3.44 13.20 -28.09
N LEU A 973 -3.86 12.73 -26.89
CA LEU A 973 -4.25 13.58 -25.79
C LEU A 973 -3.08 14.42 -25.27
N LEU A 974 -1.91 13.82 -25.06
CA LEU A 974 -0.76 14.47 -24.43
C LEU A 974 0.10 15.29 -25.42
N THR A 975 -0.11 15.14 -26.73
CA THR A 975 0.46 16.00 -27.76
C THR A 975 -0.51 17.10 -28.23
N SER A 976 -1.73 17.15 -27.70
CA SER A 976 -2.75 18.12 -28.06
C SER A 976 -2.45 19.53 -27.55
N ASP A 977 -3.05 20.54 -28.17
CA ASP A 977 -3.02 21.93 -27.67
C ASP A 977 -3.58 22.03 -26.25
N SER A 978 -4.59 21.26 -25.94
CA SER A 978 -5.20 21.20 -24.60
C SER A 978 -4.21 20.81 -23.52
N PHE A 979 -3.19 19.99 -23.85
CA PHE A 979 -2.14 19.58 -22.91
C PHE A 979 -0.92 20.48 -22.94
N ILE A 980 -0.47 20.90 -24.13
CA ILE A 980 0.79 21.63 -24.31
C ILE A 980 0.66 23.10 -23.87
N TYR A 981 -0.45 23.75 -24.23
CA TYR A 981 -0.62 25.19 -24.02
C TYR A 981 -1.32 25.53 -22.71
N ARG A 982 -0.85 26.63 -22.11
CA ARG A 982 -1.41 27.25 -20.90
C ARG A 982 -1.92 28.65 -21.21
N LYS A 983 -2.97 29.05 -20.51
CA LYS A 983 -3.53 30.40 -20.63
C LYS A 983 -3.77 30.96 -19.24
N ARG A 984 -3.27 32.20 -19.00
CA ARG A 984 -3.56 32.90 -17.75
C ARG A 984 -5.05 33.15 -17.61
N ASN A 985 -5.58 32.95 -16.43
CA ASN A 985 -6.95 33.38 -16.15
C ASN A 985 -6.96 34.91 -16.07
N SER A 986 -7.87 35.55 -16.80
CA SER A 986 -8.02 37.02 -16.81
C SER A 986 -8.46 37.64 -15.49
N LYS A 987 -8.44 36.86 -14.39
CA LYS A 987 -8.90 37.25 -13.05
C LYS A 987 -7.81 37.10 -11.95
N ASP A 988 -6.60 36.73 -12.30
CA ASP A 988 -5.48 36.66 -11.36
C ASP A 988 -4.48 37.79 -11.63
#